data_a7d9c44bcde3fd6f5e3b25d7932c9703
#
_entry.id   a7d9c44bcde3fd6f5e3b25d7932c9703
#
_cell.length_a   1.000
_cell.length_b   1.000
_cell.length_c   1.000
_cell.angle_alpha   90.00
_cell.angle_beta   90.00
_cell.angle_gamma   90.00
#
_symmetry.space_group_name_H-M   'P 1'
#
loop_
_entity.id
_entity.type
_entity.pdbx_description
1 polymer ?
#
loop_
_entity_poly.entity_id
_entity_poly.type
_entity_poly.pdbx_seq_one_letter_code
_entity_poly.pdbx_strand_id
1 'polypeptide(L)'
;MTRKLPPRRLLAVAAALALIGHQAKAETAQPGRTTPEDTDTACPLGTFHCPPKPPSYAMCRPNAMLDFYDPTLSRDPSLRETSPTSVLAQHVDSSDQSVYHLSGDVKLDRADQKLQADSLDYNNVSTDYDARGNVRYQEAGQLLSASHMQGNTNASHGIAHDVSYQMLDARGNGVAEQGQMFDAQRTRYTRATYSTCDVGHHVWEFRAKSIAIDKTTGVGVARNATMRLGKVPFLYLPYISFPVNDQRKSGFLYPVFGKSSRGGFELSTPYYLNLAPNYDATLDPRIYTARGPMLGGEFRYLFPRTRGQFNVQYVPDDRGERVGLEDTKDTERYLVNFSNVTRLWGSWNLISSINRASDSGYYYDYGEDLATTGAVVRTLSSNVAVRGAGKWWSAAVGATVYQNVNPFVTDASLQYRQLPYATFSMDVPLTPWLEFGMDTQAVAFRKPGYIEGEREDLYPYLAAYFGTPAWFVRPKVAYRYTAYQLDGDFQKYGGSRGALLGAGGVSQFTEQSPTRALPIVSVDSGLAFDRSTSLFGSSYTQTLEPRLYYLYVPYRNQNNLPVFDTRLMSFDYWQLFSPNQFSGADRQMDANNLTAALTSRLLDENGVERMSVSLGQIHYFSPQRVVGNDWVHSAYVAQFGLQLSDRWRLNSSYQWSPNTRMTEMGSFELQRRVGDDGILNVSYHYRRNLLEQYGVSGVYPLSDRWRLVGAVAWSVPDGHSVEAAAGVQYDSCCVALRLVERNYVKQSGYGLPAGSGNQRDNAIMFEIVFKGLGSSGHQIDSLLQRDILGYQ
;
A
#
# COMPACT_ATOMS: atom_id res chain seq x y z
N MET A 1 6.53 -16.97 -39.92
CA MET A 1 5.37 -16.33 -40.63
C MET A 1 5.06 -15.03 -39.87
N THR A 2 5.52 -13.91 -40.44
CA THR A 2 5.37 -12.58 -39.84
C THR A 2 3.99 -12.01 -40.25
N ARG A 3 3.02 -12.07 -39.34
CA ARG A 3 1.79 -11.30 -39.51
C ARG A 3 2.07 -9.86 -39.08
N LYS A 4 2.13 -8.94 -40.05
CA LYS A 4 2.06 -7.49 -39.79
C LYS A 4 0.65 -7.17 -39.28
N LEU A 5 0.54 -6.69 -38.06
CA LEU A 5 -0.70 -6.14 -37.54
C LEU A 5 -1.01 -4.81 -38.25
N PRO A 6 -2.23 -4.62 -38.74
CA PRO A 6 -2.57 -3.36 -39.38
C PRO A 6 -2.76 -2.25 -38.33
N PRO A 7 -2.30 -1.02 -38.58
CA PRO A 7 -2.36 0.12 -37.63
C PRO A 7 -3.81 0.58 -37.30
N ARG A 8 -4.82 -0.03 -37.89
CA ARG A 8 -6.22 0.35 -37.67
C ARG A 8 -6.81 -0.03 -36.32
N ARG A 9 -6.21 -0.94 -35.54
CA ARG A 9 -6.75 -1.35 -34.24
C ARG A 9 -6.35 -0.40 -33.09
N LEU A 10 -5.21 0.26 -33.17
CA LEU A 10 -4.79 1.27 -32.18
C LEU A 10 -5.64 2.55 -32.24
N LEU A 11 -6.09 2.93 -33.46
CA LEU A 11 -6.99 4.07 -33.66
C LEU A 11 -8.41 3.82 -33.12
N ALA A 12 -8.89 2.58 -33.11
CA ALA A 12 -10.22 2.26 -32.60
C ALA A 12 -10.33 2.38 -31.08
N VAL A 13 -9.28 2.08 -30.32
CA VAL A 13 -9.25 2.22 -28.86
C VAL A 13 -9.13 3.69 -28.48
N ALA A 14 -8.34 4.48 -29.20
CA ALA A 14 -8.24 5.93 -28.98
C ALA A 14 -9.54 6.68 -29.37
N ALA A 15 -10.26 6.20 -30.40
CA ALA A 15 -11.55 6.76 -30.83
C ALA A 15 -12.69 6.42 -29.86
N ALA A 16 -12.68 5.24 -29.24
CA ALA A 16 -13.66 4.88 -28.21
C ALA A 16 -13.52 5.72 -26.92
N LEU A 17 -12.30 6.11 -26.56
CA LEU A 17 -12.04 7.00 -25.43
C LEU A 17 -12.42 8.46 -25.73
N ALA A 18 -12.37 8.90 -26.98
CA ALA A 18 -12.80 10.24 -27.39
C ALA A 18 -14.33 10.41 -27.41
N LEU A 19 -15.07 9.32 -27.66
CA LEU A 19 -16.55 9.33 -27.71
C LEU A 19 -17.21 9.32 -26.32
N ILE A 20 -16.52 8.90 -25.25
CA ILE A 20 -17.01 8.97 -23.86
C ILE A 20 -16.91 10.40 -23.29
N GLY A 21 -16.26 11.32 -23.99
CA GLY A 21 -16.03 12.71 -23.56
C GLY A 21 -17.17 13.70 -23.83
N HIS A 22 -18.27 13.30 -24.43
CA HIS A 22 -19.36 14.23 -24.79
C HIS A 22 -20.66 13.80 -24.15
N GLN A 23 -20.86 14.11 -22.89
CA GLN A 23 -22.12 14.54 -22.25
C GLN A 23 -22.04 14.41 -20.72
N ALA A 24 -21.22 15.21 -20.08
CA ALA A 24 -21.57 15.68 -18.74
C ALA A 24 -21.99 17.16 -18.90
N LYS A 25 -23.28 17.41 -19.00
CA LYS A 25 -23.82 18.74 -18.83
C LYS A 25 -23.45 19.22 -17.44
N ALA A 26 -22.66 20.27 -17.37
CA ALA A 26 -22.45 21.02 -16.15
C ALA A 26 -23.83 21.59 -15.74
N GLU A 27 -24.39 21.06 -14.69
CA GLU A 27 -25.49 21.68 -13.98
C GLU A 27 -24.91 22.89 -13.27
N THR A 28 -25.37 24.07 -13.65
CA THR A 28 -24.95 25.34 -13.11
C THR A 28 -25.17 25.34 -11.60
N ALA A 29 -24.11 25.44 -10.83
CA ALA A 29 -24.13 25.66 -9.40
C ALA A 29 -24.89 26.95 -9.10
N GLN A 30 -25.93 26.88 -8.34
CA GLN A 30 -26.60 28.04 -7.78
C GLN A 30 -25.64 28.74 -6.79
N PRO A 31 -25.47 30.07 -6.89
CA PRO A 31 -24.68 30.83 -5.93
C PRO A 31 -25.49 31.03 -4.66
N GLY A 32 -25.05 30.55 -3.53
CA GLY A 32 -25.56 30.93 -2.26
C GLY A 32 -25.77 29.80 -1.24
N ARG A 33 -24.68 29.19 -0.79
CA ARG A 33 -24.56 28.69 0.58
C ARG A 33 -23.07 28.71 0.93
N THR A 34 -22.68 29.71 1.69
CA THR A 34 -21.40 29.71 2.39
C THR A 34 -21.46 28.62 3.45
N THR A 35 -20.87 27.47 3.12
CA THR A 35 -20.39 26.54 4.14
C THR A 35 -19.26 27.25 4.90
N PRO A 36 -19.11 27.01 6.23
CA PRO A 36 -17.92 27.48 6.94
C PRO A 36 -16.71 27.01 6.15
N GLU A 37 -15.81 27.91 5.82
CA GLU A 37 -14.54 27.60 5.19
C GLU A 37 -13.84 26.53 6.02
N ASP A 38 -13.87 25.29 5.50
CA ASP A 38 -12.87 24.29 5.83
C ASP A 38 -11.55 24.91 5.38
N THR A 39 -10.82 25.49 6.32
CA THR A 39 -9.41 25.79 6.11
C THR A 39 -8.72 24.43 5.99
N ASP A 40 -8.87 23.82 4.80
CA ASP A 40 -8.04 22.71 4.37
C ASP A 40 -6.61 23.23 4.40
N THR A 41 -5.91 22.99 5.50
CA THR A 41 -4.46 23.07 5.52
C THR A 41 -3.99 21.93 4.61
N ALA A 42 -3.99 22.24 3.31
CA ALA A 42 -3.47 21.35 2.29
C ALA A 42 -2.05 20.96 2.74
N CYS A 43 -1.85 19.67 2.86
CA CYS A 43 -0.53 19.14 3.20
C CYS A 43 0.46 19.65 2.14
N PRO A 44 1.55 20.36 2.49
CA PRO A 44 2.50 20.87 1.52
C PRO A 44 3.05 19.71 0.68
N LEU A 45 3.10 19.90 -0.65
CA LEU A 45 3.70 18.95 -1.58
C LEU A 45 5.12 18.60 -1.11
N GLY A 46 5.37 17.32 -0.87
CA GLY A 46 6.67 16.80 -0.41
C GLY A 46 6.77 16.48 1.09
N THR A 47 5.72 16.66 1.89
CA THR A 47 5.69 16.20 3.28
C THR A 47 5.13 14.78 3.36
N PHE A 48 5.94 13.84 3.86
CA PHE A 48 5.54 12.42 4.04
C PHE A 48 4.66 12.16 5.27
N HIS A 49 4.47 13.15 6.13
CA HIS A 49 3.66 13.05 7.35
C HIS A 49 2.77 14.27 7.46
N CYS A 50 1.58 14.16 6.91
CA CYS A 50 0.55 15.13 7.22
C CYS A 50 0.01 14.89 8.61
N PRO A 51 -0.22 15.93 9.43
CA PRO A 51 -0.94 15.75 10.68
C PRO A 51 -2.32 15.14 10.37
N PRO A 52 -2.83 14.22 11.21
CA PRO A 52 -4.16 13.69 11.03
C PRO A 52 -5.15 14.87 10.97
N LYS A 53 -6.06 14.85 9.99
CA LYS A 53 -7.13 15.85 9.93
C LYS A 53 -7.83 15.90 11.29
N PRO A 54 -8.10 17.07 11.85
CA PRO A 54 -8.85 17.17 13.08
C PRO A 54 -10.19 16.45 12.89
N PRO A 55 -10.70 15.72 13.90
CA PRO A 55 -11.94 14.97 13.78
C PRO A 55 -13.06 15.93 13.38
N SER A 56 -13.63 15.72 12.20
CA SER A 56 -14.81 16.46 11.75
C SER A 56 -16.02 15.93 12.51
N TYR A 57 -16.59 16.72 13.40
CA TYR A 57 -17.88 16.43 14.06
C TYR A 57 -19.05 16.65 13.10
N ALA A 58 -18.80 17.24 11.94
CA ALA A 58 -19.82 17.48 10.94
C ALA A 58 -20.35 16.15 10.39
N MET A 59 -21.64 15.99 10.42
CA MET A 59 -22.37 14.97 9.69
C MET A 59 -22.41 15.36 8.21
N CYS A 60 -22.66 14.40 7.31
CA CYS A 60 -22.83 14.73 5.90
C CYS A 60 -24.09 15.54 5.62
N ARG A 61 -25.03 15.57 6.58
CA ARG A 61 -26.21 16.41 6.55
C ARG A 61 -26.28 17.25 7.82
N PRO A 62 -26.71 18.51 7.72
CA PRO A 62 -26.99 19.32 8.89
C PRO A 62 -28.06 18.63 9.73
N ASN A 63 -27.99 18.78 11.05
CA ASN A 63 -29.01 18.31 11.97
C ASN A 63 -29.23 19.35 13.07
N ALA A 64 -30.46 19.40 13.62
CA ALA A 64 -30.85 20.40 14.60
C ALA A 64 -30.10 20.26 15.95
N MET A 65 -29.49 19.12 16.24
CA MET A 65 -28.69 18.95 17.48
C MET A 65 -27.40 19.72 17.40
N LEU A 66 -26.77 19.82 16.20
CA LEU A 66 -25.55 20.60 16.01
C LEU A 66 -25.79 22.12 16.10
N ASP A 67 -27.01 22.59 15.90
CA ASP A 67 -27.36 24.02 16.10
C ASP A 67 -27.18 24.45 17.54
N PHE A 68 -27.28 23.52 18.51
CA PHE A 68 -27.06 23.75 19.93
C PHE A 68 -25.59 23.61 20.35
N TYR A 69 -24.74 23.06 19.49
CA TYR A 69 -23.33 22.78 19.79
C TYR A 69 -22.54 24.09 19.98
N ASP A 70 -21.90 24.19 21.15
CA ASP A 70 -20.98 25.25 21.47
C ASP A 70 -19.52 24.69 21.49
N PRO A 71 -18.71 25.03 20.49
CA PRO A 71 -17.34 24.55 20.41
C PRO A 71 -16.40 25.18 21.45
N THR A 72 -16.83 26.30 22.06
CA THR A 72 -16.01 27.03 23.05
C THR A 72 -16.19 26.50 24.47
N LEU A 73 -17.20 25.65 24.69
CA LEU A 73 -17.47 25.07 25.98
C LEU A 73 -16.32 24.16 26.44
N SER A 74 -15.84 24.36 27.65
CA SER A 74 -14.80 23.50 28.22
C SER A 74 -15.23 22.04 28.26
N ARG A 75 -14.28 21.11 28.28
CA ARG A 75 -14.52 19.68 28.52
C ARG A 75 -13.96 19.21 29.85
N ASP A 76 -13.46 20.15 30.67
CA ASP A 76 -12.85 19.86 31.97
C ASP A 76 -13.89 20.07 33.09
N PRO A 77 -14.40 19.01 33.72
CA PRO A 77 -15.39 19.09 34.78
C PRO A 77 -14.81 19.72 36.10
N SER A 78 -13.48 19.77 36.26
CA SER A 78 -12.85 20.35 37.43
C SER A 78 -13.10 21.88 37.54
N LEU A 79 -13.38 22.52 36.45
CA LEU A 79 -13.69 23.97 36.41
C LEU A 79 -15.05 24.31 37.06
N ARG A 80 -15.93 23.34 37.33
CA ARG A 80 -17.28 23.58 37.92
C ARG A 80 -17.20 24.14 39.33
N GLU A 81 -16.22 23.75 40.10
CA GLU A 81 -16.04 24.24 41.47
C GLU A 81 -15.72 25.74 41.55
N THR A 82 -15.07 26.25 40.51
CA THR A 82 -14.61 27.64 40.47
C THR A 82 -15.45 28.53 39.53
N SER A 83 -16.31 27.94 38.71
CA SER A 83 -17.11 28.70 37.74
C SER A 83 -18.51 29.01 38.27
N PRO A 84 -18.99 30.24 38.10
CA PRO A 84 -20.38 30.59 38.47
C PRO A 84 -21.36 29.89 37.51
N THR A 85 -22.55 29.57 38.04
CA THR A 85 -23.66 29.14 37.21
C THR A 85 -24.41 30.40 36.74
N SER A 86 -24.48 30.59 35.41
CA SER A 86 -25.24 31.67 34.79
C SER A 86 -26.62 31.10 34.39
N VAL A 87 -27.70 31.75 34.76
CA VAL A 87 -29.05 31.34 34.41
C VAL A 87 -29.77 32.53 33.80
N LEU A 88 -30.42 32.31 32.65
CA LEU A 88 -31.23 33.31 31.94
C LEU A 88 -32.61 32.73 31.70
N ALA A 89 -33.68 33.50 31.97
CA ALA A 89 -35.05 33.12 31.68
C ALA A 89 -35.90 34.39 31.48
N GLN A 90 -37.06 34.24 30.86
CA GLN A 90 -38.02 35.34 30.74
C GLN A 90 -38.72 35.66 32.07
N HIS A 91 -39.05 34.64 32.87
CA HIS A 91 -39.67 34.74 34.16
C HIS A 91 -38.89 33.94 35.19
N VAL A 92 -38.65 34.53 36.35
CA VAL A 92 -37.95 33.90 37.47
C VAL A 92 -38.82 34.15 38.71
N ASP A 93 -39.22 33.06 39.38
CA ASP A 93 -39.92 33.10 40.66
C ASP A 93 -39.10 32.31 41.70
N SER A 94 -39.03 32.79 42.93
CA SER A 94 -38.33 32.11 44.00
C SER A 94 -39.07 32.35 45.31
N SER A 95 -39.57 31.28 45.89
CA SER A 95 -40.37 31.33 47.13
C SER A 95 -39.54 31.40 48.42
N ASP A 96 -38.25 30.89 48.38
CA ASP A 96 -37.43 30.72 49.57
C ASP A 96 -35.96 31.05 49.41
N GLN A 97 -35.56 31.70 48.28
CA GLN A 97 -34.16 32.01 47.87
C GLN A 97 -33.26 30.79 47.63
N SER A 98 -33.77 29.57 47.82
CA SER A 98 -33.01 28.36 47.57
C SER A 98 -33.50 27.63 46.30
N VAL A 99 -34.78 27.72 46.00
CA VAL A 99 -35.39 27.10 44.83
C VAL A 99 -35.85 28.19 43.85
N TYR A 100 -35.42 28.12 42.65
CA TYR A 100 -35.79 29.05 41.58
C TYR A 100 -36.65 28.31 40.55
N HIS A 101 -37.83 28.85 40.25
CA HIS A 101 -38.73 28.43 39.18
C HIS A 101 -38.58 29.35 37.98
N LEU A 102 -37.99 28.83 36.92
CA LEU A 102 -37.64 29.60 35.72
C LEU A 102 -38.52 29.14 34.54
N SER A 103 -39.04 30.09 33.78
CA SER A 103 -39.84 29.78 32.60
C SER A 103 -39.56 30.75 31.45
N GLY A 104 -39.76 30.25 30.21
CA GLY A 104 -39.56 30.98 28.98
C GLY A 104 -38.09 31.07 28.54
N ASP A 105 -37.72 30.21 27.56
CA ASP A 105 -36.41 30.16 26.96
C ASP A 105 -35.27 30.11 28.01
N VAL A 106 -35.35 29.19 28.94
CA VAL A 106 -34.42 29.06 30.06
C VAL A 106 -33.10 28.55 29.53
N LYS A 107 -31.98 29.22 29.92
CA LYS A 107 -30.62 28.86 29.60
C LYS A 107 -29.79 28.80 30.88
N LEU A 108 -29.11 27.71 31.09
CA LEU A 108 -28.16 27.51 32.17
C LEU A 108 -26.79 27.16 31.58
N ASP A 109 -25.78 27.98 31.92
CA ASP A 109 -24.42 27.78 31.47
C ASP A 109 -23.48 27.70 32.70
N ARG A 110 -22.64 26.66 32.74
CA ARG A 110 -21.67 26.47 33.81
C ARG A 110 -20.45 25.67 33.33
N ALA A 111 -19.27 26.29 33.29
CA ALA A 111 -18.01 25.64 32.92
C ALA A 111 -18.08 24.80 31.66
N ASP A 112 -18.31 23.49 31.80
CA ASP A 112 -18.39 22.48 30.75
C ASP A 112 -19.83 22.02 30.44
N GLN A 113 -20.85 22.66 31.07
CA GLN A 113 -22.25 22.33 30.95
C GLN A 113 -23.07 23.47 30.34
N LYS A 114 -23.93 23.11 29.40
CA LYS A 114 -24.92 24.04 28.81
C LYS A 114 -26.26 23.33 28.72
N LEU A 115 -27.30 23.93 29.29
CA LEU A 115 -28.64 23.42 29.28
C LEU A 115 -29.60 24.48 28.78
N GLN A 116 -30.58 24.08 27.98
CA GLN A 116 -31.72 24.91 27.55
C GLN A 116 -33.01 24.14 27.72
N ALA A 117 -34.07 24.81 28.18
CA ALA A 117 -35.41 24.22 28.40
C ALA A 117 -36.52 25.28 28.31
N ASP A 118 -37.80 24.83 28.22
CA ASP A 118 -38.92 25.74 28.30
C ASP A 118 -39.17 26.18 29.76
N SER A 119 -38.92 25.26 30.72
CA SER A 119 -38.95 25.56 32.14
C SER A 119 -37.90 24.78 32.92
N LEU A 120 -37.44 25.35 34.03
CA LEU A 120 -36.41 24.79 34.89
C LEU A 120 -36.67 25.12 36.35
N ASP A 121 -36.79 24.09 37.17
CA ASP A 121 -36.73 24.20 38.61
C ASP A 121 -35.30 23.93 39.06
N TYR A 122 -34.64 24.89 39.73
CA TYR A 122 -33.26 24.82 40.14
C TYR A 122 -33.07 25.13 41.63
N ASN A 123 -32.43 24.23 42.35
CA ASN A 123 -32.06 24.43 43.75
C ASN A 123 -30.57 24.81 43.81
N ASN A 124 -30.31 26.06 44.27
CA ASN A 124 -28.94 26.57 44.27
C ASN A 124 -28.06 26.01 45.45
N VAL A 125 -28.68 25.35 46.43
CA VAL A 125 -27.99 24.75 47.57
C VAL A 125 -27.61 23.30 47.27
N SER A 126 -28.58 22.50 46.82
CA SER A 126 -28.33 21.11 46.46
C SER A 126 -27.76 20.94 45.04
N THR A 127 -27.90 21.97 44.19
CA THR A 127 -27.56 21.99 42.77
C THR A 127 -28.40 21.00 41.92
N ASP A 128 -29.53 20.59 42.44
CA ASP A 128 -30.50 19.76 41.72
C ASP A 128 -31.32 20.61 40.75
N TYR A 129 -31.66 20.00 39.60
CA TYR A 129 -32.50 20.61 38.59
C TYR A 129 -33.55 19.66 38.04
N ASP A 130 -34.69 20.24 37.62
CA ASP A 130 -35.75 19.57 36.90
C ASP A 130 -36.12 20.45 35.69
N ALA A 131 -35.72 20.04 34.49
CA ALA A 131 -35.88 20.76 33.23
C ALA A 131 -36.96 20.08 32.38
N ARG A 132 -37.93 20.86 31.86
CA ARG A 132 -39.06 20.35 31.08
C ARG A 132 -39.27 21.14 29.81
N GLY A 133 -39.68 20.43 28.77
CA GLY A 133 -40.00 20.98 27.47
C GLY A 133 -38.74 21.35 26.67
N ASN A 134 -38.60 20.79 25.47
CA ASN A 134 -37.51 21.07 24.54
C ASN A 134 -36.11 21.10 25.18
N VAL A 135 -35.88 20.20 26.15
CA VAL A 135 -34.61 20.16 26.88
C VAL A 135 -33.47 19.84 25.92
N ARG A 136 -32.41 20.68 25.93
CA ARG A 136 -31.17 20.46 25.21
C ARG A 136 -30.02 20.59 26.18
N TYR A 137 -29.05 19.66 26.10
CA TYR A 137 -27.95 19.59 27.04
C TYR A 137 -26.65 19.23 26.32
N GLN A 138 -25.59 19.96 26.67
CA GLN A 138 -24.24 19.65 26.21
C GLN A 138 -23.31 19.50 27.41
N GLU A 139 -22.57 18.41 27.43
CA GLU A 139 -21.52 18.11 28.41
C GLU A 139 -20.52 17.12 27.86
N ALA A 140 -19.23 17.31 28.17
CA ALA A 140 -18.15 16.34 27.89
C ALA A 140 -18.17 15.73 26.46
N GLY A 141 -18.42 16.57 25.44
CA GLY A 141 -18.44 16.15 24.04
C GLY A 141 -19.69 15.37 23.63
N GLN A 142 -20.76 15.45 24.42
CA GLN A 142 -22.06 14.84 24.12
C GLN A 142 -23.14 15.90 24.02
N LEU A 143 -23.99 15.77 23.03
CA LEU A 143 -25.23 16.53 22.89
C LEU A 143 -26.41 15.61 23.23
N LEU A 144 -27.41 16.13 23.92
CA LEU A 144 -28.59 15.43 24.30
C LEU A 144 -29.81 16.34 24.10
N SER A 145 -30.89 15.79 23.58
CA SER A 145 -32.20 16.42 23.56
C SER A 145 -33.20 15.48 24.23
N ALA A 146 -34.09 16.02 25.05
CA ALA A 146 -35.04 15.25 25.83
C ALA A 146 -36.37 16.00 26.01
N SER A 147 -37.44 15.29 26.35
CA SER A 147 -38.73 15.89 26.77
C SER A 147 -38.66 16.40 28.21
N HIS A 148 -37.94 15.69 29.04
CA HIS A 148 -37.77 15.99 30.48
C HIS A 148 -36.39 15.48 30.94
N MET A 149 -35.71 16.27 31.77
CA MET A 149 -34.44 15.93 32.35
C MET A 149 -34.37 16.42 33.80
N GLN A 150 -33.99 15.53 34.70
CA GLN A 150 -33.74 15.86 36.10
C GLN A 150 -32.36 15.34 36.53
N GLY A 151 -31.69 16.08 37.39
CA GLY A 151 -30.38 15.69 37.81
C GLY A 151 -29.69 16.69 38.73
N ASN A 152 -28.37 16.54 38.86
CA ASN A 152 -27.57 17.39 39.70
C ASN A 152 -26.37 17.93 38.89
N THR A 153 -26.21 19.25 38.92
CA THR A 153 -25.15 19.88 38.08
C THR A 153 -23.74 19.64 38.59
N ASN A 154 -23.56 19.46 39.91
CA ASN A 154 -22.22 19.17 40.47
C ASN A 154 -21.82 17.73 40.25
N ALA A 155 -22.69 16.78 40.53
CA ALA A 155 -22.43 15.36 40.46
C ALA A 155 -22.56 14.77 39.04
N SER A 156 -23.00 15.58 38.05
CA SER A 156 -23.28 15.13 36.67
C SER A 156 -24.14 13.86 36.61
N HIS A 157 -25.00 13.62 37.62
CA HIS A 157 -25.95 12.54 37.55
C HIS A 157 -27.33 13.05 37.14
N GLY A 158 -28.09 12.22 36.44
CA GLY A 158 -29.43 12.62 36.02
C GLY A 158 -30.13 11.53 35.23
N ILE A 159 -31.45 11.77 35.04
CA ILE A 159 -32.31 10.92 34.21
C ILE A 159 -32.98 11.81 33.19
N ALA A 160 -32.96 11.39 31.94
CA ALA A 160 -33.63 12.06 30.83
C ALA A 160 -34.62 11.09 30.15
N HIS A 161 -35.75 11.60 29.69
CA HIS A 161 -36.83 10.84 29.03
C HIS A 161 -36.97 11.30 27.58
N ASP A 162 -37.30 10.35 26.69
CA ASP A 162 -37.45 10.56 25.25
C ASP A 162 -36.22 11.21 24.62
N VAL A 163 -35.08 10.54 24.85
CA VAL A 163 -33.76 11.08 24.58
C VAL A 163 -33.41 10.90 23.13
N SER A 164 -32.88 11.97 22.49
CA SER A 164 -32.03 11.88 21.31
C SER A 164 -30.63 12.31 21.72
N TYR A 165 -29.60 11.55 21.31
CA TYR A 165 -28.24 11.85 21.69
C TYR A 165 -27.25 11.78 20.51
N GLN A 166 -26.19 12.55 20.61
CA GLN A 166 -25.08 12.57 19.67
C GLN A 166 -23.76 12.67 20.42
N MET A 167 -22.82 11.77 20.10
CA MET A 167 -21.45 11.79 20.59
C MET A 167 -20.58 12.47 19.53
N LEU A 168 -19.94 13.56 19.90
CA LEU A 168 -19.16 14.35 18.93
C LEU A 168 -17.88 13.63 18.52
N ASP A 169 -17.21 12.96 19.46
CA ASP A 169 -15.91 12.33 19.22
C ASP A 169 -16.00 11.10 18.31
N ALA A 170 -17.10 10.38 18.32
CA ALA A 170 -17.30 9.13 17.59
C ALA A 170 -18.34 9.21 16.48
N ARG A 171 -18.92 10.38 16.21
CA ARG A 171 -20.10 10.57 15.34
C ARG A 171 -21.28 9.67 15.70
N GLY A 172 -21.23 8.98 16.86
CA GLY A 172 -22.29 8.10 17.33
C GLY A 172 -23.55 8.89 17.68
N ASN A 173 -24.69 8.42 17.26
CA ASN A 173 -25.98 9.04 17.60
C ASN A 173 -27.06 7.99 17.72
N GLY A 174 -28.14 8.35 18.34
CA GLY A 174 -29.30 7.48 18.52
C GLY A 174 -30.43 8.12 19.30
N VAL A 175 -31.47 7.32 19.52
CA VAL A 175 -32.60 7.66 20.37
C VAL A 175 -32.75 6.63 21.47
N ALA A 176 -33.31 7.03 22.61
CA ALA A 176 -33.59 6.14 23.73
C ALA A 176 -34.88 6.57 24.46
N GLU A 177 -35.59 5.62 25.02
CA GLU A 177 -36.74 5.94 25.89
C GLU A 177 -36.29 6.64 27.15
N GLN A 178 -35.13 6.21 27.70
CA GLN A 178 -34.57 6.80 28.91
C GLN A 178 -33.05 6.80 28.82
N GLY A 179 -32.42 7.92 29.18
CA GLY A 179 -31.02 8.08 29.42
C GLY A 179 -30.75 8.32 30.90
N GLN A 180 -29.84 7.52 31.49
CA GLN A 180 -29.41 7.68 32.87
C GLN A 180 -27.92 7.99 32.87
N MET A 181 -27.58 9.18 33.33
CA MET A 181 -26.20 9.60 33.59
C MET A 181 -25.88 9.23 35.05
N PHE A 182 -24.84 8.46 35.29
CA PHE A 182 -24.31 8.14 36.62
C PHE A 182 -23.29 9.16 37.09
N ASP A 183 -22.54 9.67 36.14
CA ASP A 183 -21.53 10.71 36.25
C ASP A 183 -21.16 11.24 34.84
N ALA A 184 -20.24 12.18 34.75
CA ALA A 184 -19.78 12.76 33.46
C ALA A 184 -19.20 11.73 32.49
N GLN A 185 -18.80 10.56 32.98
CA GLN A 185 -18.12 9.53 32.19
C GLN A 185 -19.01 8.36 31.84
N ARG A 186 -20.01 8.04 32.67
CA ARG A 186 -20.83 6.82 32.54
C ARG A 186 -22.30 7.14 32.30
N THR A 187 -22.82 6.67 31.19
CA THR A 187 -24.21 6.84 30.78
C THR A 187 -24.82 5.50 30.38
N ARG A 188 -26.07 5.26 30.70
CA ARG A 188 -26.86 4.11 30.25
C ARG A 188 -28.13 4.59 29.55
N TYR A 189 -28.35 4.05 28.36
CA TYR A 189 -29.56 4.25 27.59
C TYR A 189 -30.40 2.97 27.59
N THR A 190 -31.70 3.11 27.82
CA THR A 190 -32.67 2.01 27.82
C THR A 190 -33.51 2.07 26.56
N ARG A 191 -33.77 0.91 25.93
CA ARG A 191 -34.47 0.80 24.64
C ARG A 191 -33.90 1.75 23.60
N ALA A 192 -32.62 1.61 23.39
CA ALA A 192 -31.84 2.59 22.65
C ALA A 192 -31.44 2.10 21.26
N THR A 193 -31.21 3.05 20.38
CA THR A 193 -30.56 2.83 19.10
C THR A 193 -29.18 3.46 19.12
N TYR A 194 -28.29 2.96 18.25
CA TYR A 194 -26.95 3.54 18.00
C TYR A 194 -26.59 3.40 16.54
N SER A 195 -26.11 4.49 15.96
CA SER A 195 -25.59 4.53 14.60
C SER A 195 -24.51 5.60 14.47
N THR A 196 -23.63 5.47 13.48
CA THR A 196 -22.72 6.55 13.06
C THR A 196 -23.21 7.27 11.79
N CYS A 197 -24.40 6.91 11.30
CA CYS A 197 -25.07 7.57 10.20
C CYS A 197 -25.62 8.93 10.62
N ASP A 198 -26.00 9.76 9.64
CA ASP A 198 -26.64 11.05 9.93
C ASP A 198 -27.89 10.89 10.79
N VAL A 199 -28.11 11.82 11.70
CA VAL A 199 -29.26 11.84 12.59
C VAL A 199 -30.56 11.81 11.75
N GLY A 200 -31.45 10.86 12.06
CA GLY A 200 -32.69 10.65 11.33
C GLY A 200 -32.56 9.97 9.95
N HIS A 201 -31.36 9.63 9.51
CA HIS A 201 -31.10 8.96 8.23
C HIS A 201 -30.18 7.74 8.38
N HIS A 202 -30.61 6.78 9.21
CA HIS A 202 -29.79 5.61 9.52
C HIS A 202 -29.87 4.58 8.40
N VAL A 203 -28.78 4.40 7.65
CA VAL A 203 -28.60 3.27 6.73
C VAL A 203 -28.42 1.99 7.52
N TRP A 204 -27.72 2.07 8.66
CA TRP A 204 -27.60 0.98 9.63
C TRP A 204 -27.80 1.49 11.06
N GLU A 205 -28.31 0.64 11.92
CA GLU A 205 -28.47 0.93 13.34
C GLU A 205 -28.40 -0.34 14.20
N PHE A 206 -27.89 -0.22 15.41
CA PHE A 206 -28.16 -1.18 16.47
C PHE A 206 -29.43 -0.74 17.23
N ARG A 207 -30.34 -1.68 17.47
CA ARG A 207 -31.42 -1.52 18.45
C ARG A 207 -31.16 -2.45 19.61
N ALA A 208 -31.04 -1.92 20.82
CA ALA A 208 -30.66 -2.68 22.00
C ALA A 208 -31.62 -2.44 23.15
N LYS A 209 -31.80 -3.45 24.00
CA LYS A 209 -32.55 -3.30 25.27
C LYS A 209 -31.85 -2.28 26.18
N SER A 210 -30.50 -2.27 26.17
CA SER A 210 -29.71 -1.25 26.86
C SER A 210 -28.39 -1.03 26.15
N ILE A 211 -27.94 0.23 26.16
CA ILE A 211 -26.59 0.65 25.73
C ILE A 211 -25.94 1.38 26.90
N ALA A 212 -24.85 0.85 27.42
CA ALA A 212 -24.04 1.49 28.45
C ALA A 212 -22.78 2.05 27.83
N ILE A 213 -22.44 3.27 28.12
CA ILE A 213 -21.27 3.99 27.60
C ILE A 213 -20.39 4.37 28.79
N ASP A 214 -19.14 4.03 28.70
CA ASP A 214 -18.08 4.43 29.63
C ASP A 214 -16.97 5.16 28.87
N LYS A 215 -16.93 6.47 29.01
CA LYS A 215 -15.95 7.34 28.34
C LYS A 215 -14.56 7.17 28.93
N THR A 216 -14.43 6.75 30.19
CA THR A 216 -13.13 6.49 30.84
C THR A 216 -12.40 5.33 30.15
N THR A 217 -13.14 4.27 29.87
CA THR A 217 -12.63 3.08 29.16
C THR A 217 -12.75 3.20 27.65
N GLY A 218 -13.47 4.22 27.16
CA GLY A 218 -13.75 4.39 25.74
C GLY A 218 -14.67 3.31 25.15
N VAL A 219 -15.50 2.67 25.98
CA VAL A 219 -16.27 1.47 25.64
C VAL A 219 -17.76 1.73 25.72
N GLY A 220 -18.47 1.40 24.63
CA GLY A 220 -19.91 1.17 24.61
C GLY A 220 -20.21 -0.33 24.69
N VAL A 221 -21.22 -0.69 25.48
CA VAL A 221 -21.75 -2.06 25.60
C VAL A 221 -23.25 -2.06 25.32
N ALA A 222 -23.65 -2.79 24.28
CA ALA A 222 -25.05 -3.03 24.00
C ALA A 222 -25.45 -4.46 24.35
N ARG A 223 -26.62 -4.61 24.99
CA ARG A 223 -27.20 -5.90 25.37
C ARG A 223 -28.52 -6.15 24.63
N ASN A 224 -28.71 -7.42 24.20
CA ASN A 224 -29.83 -7.82 23.36
C ASN A 224 -29.97 -6.87 22.16
N ALA A 225 -28.89 -6.76 21.42
CA ALA A 225 -28.78 -5.84 20.29
C ALA A 225 -29.17 -6.53 18.99
N THR A 226 -29.98 -5.86 18.17
CA THR A 226 -30.33 -6.28 16.82
C THR A 226 -29.69 -5.28 15.85
N MET A 227 -28.82 -5.75 14.97
CA MET A 227 -28.27 -4.95 13.91
C MET A 227 -29.23 -4.94 12.72
N ARG A 228 -29.49 -3.75 12.19
CA ARG A 228 -30.44 -3.52 11.09
C ARG A 228 -29.77 -2.76 9.96
N LEU A 229 -30.10 -3.14 8.74
CA LEU A 229 -29.76 -2.39 7.54
C LEU A 229 -31.08 -1.81 6.99
N GLY A 230 -31.24 -0.50 7.13
CA GLY A 230 -32.52 0.15 6.96
C GLY A 230 -33.58 -0.45 7.90
N LYS A 231 -34.66 -1.02 7.32
CA LYS A 231 -35.74 -1.66 8.10
C LYS A 231 -35.53 -3.15 8.38
N VAL A 232 -34.50 -3.80 7.75
CA VAL A 232 -34.31 -5.25 7.79
C VAL A 232 -33.35 -5.63 8.92
N PRO A 233 -33.80 -6.41 9.93
CA PRO A 233 -32.90 -6.99 10.92
C PRO A 233 -32.13 -8.16 10.27
N PHE A 234 -30.77 -8.18 10.40
CA PHE A 234 -29.96 -9.22 9.81
C PHE A 234 -29.05 -9.94 10.81
N LEU A 235 -28.81 -9.35 11.99
CA LEU A 235 -27.96 -9.96 13.02
C LEU A 235 -28.48 -9.63 14.40
N TYR A 236 -28.61 -10.66 15.25
CA TYR A 236 -28.91 -10.52 16.67
C TYR A 236 -27.69 -10.90 17.51
N LEU A 237 -27.35 -10.01 18.45
CA LEU A 237 -26.22 -10.17 19.36
C LEU A 237 -26.70 -10.00 20.80
N PRO A 238 -26.62 -11.04 21.65
CA PRO A 238 -27.00 -10.92 23.06
C PRO A 238 -26.12 -9.91 23.81
N TYR A 239 -24.87 -9.76 23.34
CA TYR A 239 -23.87 -8.83 23.85
C TYR A 239 -22.97 -8.36 22.72
N ILE A 240 -22.78 -7.06 22.62
CA ILE A 240 -21.79 -6.44 21.73
C ILE A 240 -21.12 -5.27 22.46
N SER A 241 -19.81 -5.13 22.28
CA SER A 241 -19.08 -3.98 22.76
C SER A 241 -18.40 -3.26 21.58
N PHE A 242 -18.43 -1.93 21.60
CA PHE A 242 -17.90 -1.08 20.54
C PHE A 242 -17.11 0.10 21.11
N PRO A 243 -16.13 0.66 20.38
CA PRO A 243 -15.43 1.85 20.81
C PRO A 243 -16.33 3.08 20.69
N VAL A 244 -16.24 3.98 21.67
CA VAL A 244 -16.92 5.28 21.66
C VAL A 244 -15.95 6.46 21.53
N ASN A 245 -14.68 6.15 21.35
CA ASN A 245 -13.58 7.07 21.04
C ASN A 245 -12.56 6.37 20.15
N ASP A 246 -11.47 7.04 19.78
CA ASP A 246 -10.41 6.49 18.92
C ASP A 246 -9.47 5.48 19.61
N GLN A 247 -9.78 5.06 20.86
CA GLN A 247 -8.95 4.08 21.56
C GLN A 247 -9.15 2.68 20.99
N ARG A 248 -8.04 1.94 20.86
CA ARG A 248 -8.06 0.55 20.44
C ARG A 248 -8.76 -0.32 21.48
N LYS A 249 -9.59 -1.24 21.01
CA LYS A 249 -10.35 -2.14 21.87
C LYS A 249 -10.41 -3.55 21.30
N SER A 250 -10.33 -4.56 22.17
CA SER A 250 -10.59 -5.95 21.81
C SER A 250 -12.03 -6.15 21.35
N GLY A 251 -12.22 -6.90 20.26
CA GLY A 251 -13.53 -7.20 19.72
C GLY A 251 -13.45 -7.86 18.35
N PHE A 252 -14.60 -8.32 17.88
CA PHE A 252 -14.72 -8.83 16.51
C PHE A 252 -14.52 -7.69 15.52
N LEU A 253 -13.67 -7.95 14.52
CA LEU A 253 -13.59 -7.13 13.33
C LEU A 253 -14.68 -7.54 12.34
N TYR A 254 -14.79 -6.83 11.24
CA TYR A 254 -15.83 -7.15 10.25
C TYR A 254 -15.56 -8.49 9.60
N PRO A 255 -16.60 -9.31 9.44
CA PRO A 255 -16.47 -10.55 8.70
C PRO A 255 -16.21 -10.26 7.21
N VAL A 256 -15.35 -11.07 6.61
CA VAL A 256 -15.11 -11.08 5.18
C VAL A 256 -15.78 -12.29 4.57
N PHE A 257 -16.47 -12.06 3.48
CA PHE A 257 -17.15 -13.09 2.71
C PHE A 257 -16.53 -13.16 1.32
N GLY A 258 -16.25 -14.37 0.89
CA GLY A 258 -15.72 -14.61 -0.43
C GLY A 258 -16.22 -15.92 -1.02
N LYS A 259 -15.99 -16.09 -2.31
CA LYS A 259 -16.17 -17.35 -3.01
C LYS A 259 -15.10 -17.48 -4.07
N SER A 260 -14.36 -18.57 -4.04
CA SER A 260 -13.41 -18.91 -5.09
C SER A 260 -13.67 -20.30 -5.65
N SER A 261 -13.12 -20.58 -6.83
CA SER A 261 -13.26 -21.90 -7.46
C SER A 261 -12.60 -23.00 -6.62
N ARG A 262 -11.55 -22.66 -5.88
CA ARG A 262 -10.76 -23.63 -5.07
C ARG A 262 -11.16 -23.71 -3.61
N GLY A 263 -11.39 -22.56 -2.98
CA GLY A 263 -11.79 -22.47 -1.58
C GLY A 263 -13.26 -22.78 -1.33
N GLY A 264 -14.07 -22.68 -2.38
CA GLY A 264 -15.51 -22.69 -2.24
C GLY A 264 -15.99 -21.37 -1.64
N PHE A 265 -17.02 -21.40 -0.81
CA PHE A 265 -17.43 -20.26 -0.02
C PHE A 265 -16.48 -20.06 1.16
N GLU A 266 -16.08 -18.81 1.40
CA GLU A 266 -15.20 -18.40 2.49
C GLU A 266 -15.94 -17.47 3.44
N LEU A 267 -15.71 -17.69 4.73
CA LEU A 267 -16.10 -16.80 5.83
C LEU A 267 -14.92 -16.63 6.76
N SER A 268 -14.46 -15.40 6.93
CA SER A 268 -13.47 -14.99 7.92
C SER A 268 -14.13 -14.12 8.97
N THR A 269 -13.86 -14.37 10.26
CA THR A 269 -14.41 -13.63 11.39
C THR A 269 -13.30 -13.24 12.35
N PRO A 270 -12.46 -12.24 12.00
CA PRO A 270 -11.30 -11.89 12.81
C PRO A 270 -11.70 -11.30 14.16
N TYR A 271 -10.93 -11.63 15.20
CA TYR A 271 -11.06 -11.09 16.54
C TYR A 271 -9.78 -10.38 16.96
N TYR A 272 -9.87 -9.08 17.15
CA TYR A 272 -8.76 -8.24 17.59
C TYR A 272 -8.62 -8.27 19.11
N LEU A 273 -7.38 -8.43 19.59
CA LEU A 273 -6.97 -8.44 20.98
C LEU A 273 -6.10 -7.22 21.26
N ASN A 274 -6.63 -6.23 21.93
CA ASN A 274 -5.88 -5.10 22.47
C ASN A 274 -5.21 -5.52 23.78
N LEU A 275 -4.01 -6.11 23.68
CA LEU A 275 -3.30 -6.69 24.80
C LEU A 275 -2.61 -5.63 25.66
N ALA A 276 -1.96 -4.65 25.00
CA ALA A 276 -1.29 -3.53 25.64
C ALA A 276 -1.13 -2.36 24.66
N PRO A 277 -0.77 -1.16 25.10
CA PRO A 277 -0.55 -0.01 24.22
C PRO A 277 0.51 -0.25 23.13
N ASN A 278 1.45 -1.14 23.37
CA ASN A 278 2.62 -1.40 22.54
C ASN A 278 2.65 -2.80 21.92
N TYR A 279 1.64 -3.65 22.13
CA TYR A 279 1.47 -4.91 21.42
C TYR A 279 0.01 -5.33 21.37
N ASP A 280 -0.35 -5.96 20.29
CA ASP A 280 -1.70 -6.45 20.01
C ASP A 280 -1.65 -7.76 19.22
N ALA A 281 -2.80 -8.41 19.12
CA ALA A 281 -2.96 -9.62 18.30
C ALA A 281 -4.31 -9.61 17.59
N THR A 282 -4.39 -10.34 16.50
CA THR A 282 -5.64 -10.67 15.82
C THR A 282 -5.70 -12.18 15.60
N LEU A 283 -6.77 -12.82 16.03
CA LEU A 283 -7.09 -14.20 15.69
C LEU A 283 -8.11 -14.19 14.57
N ASP A 284 -7.87 -14.96 13.53
CA ASP A 284 -8.70 -14.96 12.32
C ASP A 284 -9.14 -16.39 11.97
N PRO A 285 -10.18 -16.90 12.64
CA PRO A 285 -10.81 -18.14 12.23
C PRO A 285 -11.51 -17.96 10.88
N ARG A 286 -11.18 -18.85 9.94
CA ARG A 286 -11.73 -18.90 8.59
C ARG A 286 -12.30 -20.27 8.29
N ILE A 287 -13.33 -20.31 7.50
CA ILE A 287 -13.95 -21.55 7.04
C ILE A 287 -14.02 -21.49 5.50
N TYR A 288 -13.44 -22.51 4.87
CA TYR A 288 -13.54 -22.76 3.45
C TYR A 288 -14.40 -23.98 3.22
N THR A 289 -15.49 -23.86 2.49
CA THR A 289 -16.41 -24.98 2.28
C THR A 289 -15.77 -26.14 1.51
N ALA A 290 -14.81 -25.86 0.63
CA ALA A 290 -14.11 -26.88 -0.15
C ALA A 290 -12.83 -27.41 0.52
N ARG A 291 -12.26 -26.67 1.51
CA ARG A 291 -10.95 -27.02 2.08
C ARG A 291 -10.97 -27.24 3.59
N GLY A 292 -12.00 -26.77 4.28
CA GLY A 292 -12.10 -26.95 5.73
C GLY A 292 -11.74 -25.68 6.52
N PRO A 293 -11.54 -25.82 7.85
CA PRO A 293 -11.23 -24.69 8.72
C PRO A 293 -9.76 -24.29 8.63
N MET A 294 -9.51 -22.98 8.77
CA MET A 294 -8.19 -22.38 8.92
C MET A 294 -8.19 -21.46 10.14
N LEU A 295 -7.12 -21.45 10.90
CA LEU A 295 -6.89 -20.48 11.96
C LEU A 295 -5.74 -19.56 11.55
N GLY A 296 -6.04 -18.29 11.33
CA GLY A 296 -5.07 -17.22 11.19
C GLY A 296 -4.73 -16.58 12.53
N GLY A 297 -3.52 -16.05 12.66
CA GLY A 297 -3.08 -15.27 13.80
C GLY A 297 -2.08 -14.20 13.38
N GLU A 298 -2.27 -13.01 13.85
CA GLU A 298 -1.31 -11.92 13.75
C GLU A 298 -0.94 -11.42 15.13
N PHE A 299 0.33 -11.21 15.40
CA PHE A 299 0.83 -10.58 16.62
C PHE A 299 1.78 -9.47 16.24
N ARG A 300 1.52 -8.24 16.72
CA ARG A 300 2.36 -7.06 16.47
C ARG A 300 2.88 -6.50 17.77
N TYR A 301 4.10 -6.00 17.74
CA TYR A 301 4.72 -5.37 18.90
C TYR A 301 5.62 -4.20 18.51
N LEU A 302 5.66 -3.21 19.41
CA LEU A 302 6.44 -2.00 19.30
C LEU A 302 7.03 -1.64 20.66
N PHE A 303 8.30 -1.95 20.87
CA PHE A 303 9.08 -1.56 22.05
C PHE A 303 10.11 -0.49 21.69
N PRO A 304 10.75 0.18 22.63
CA PRO A 304 11.67 1.28 22.35
C PRO A 304 12.82 0.94 21.40
N ARG A 305 13.25 -0.31 21.35
CA ARG A 305 14.36 -0.78 20.50
C ARG A 305 13.97 -1.84 19.49
N THR A 306 12.78 -2.41 19.59
CA THR A 306 12.37 -3.50 18.70
C THR A 306 10.92 -3.35 18.28
N ARG A 307 10.66 -3.58 17.00
CA ARG A 307 9.33 -3.67 16.44
C ARG A 307 9.25 -4.87 15.52
N GLY A 308 8.10 -5.49 15.49
CA GLY A 308 7.92 -6.62 14.60
C GLY A 308 6.49 -7.09 14.53
N GLN A 309 6.29 -8.04 13.64
CA GLN A 309 5.02 -8.67 13.36
C GLN A 309 5.26 -10.16 13.12
N PHE A 310 4.40 -10.98 13.70
CA PHE A 310 4.35 -12.41 13.50
C PHE A 310 2.98 -12.78 12.95
N ASN A 311 2.94 -13.45 11.80
CA ASN A 311 1.71 -13.96 11.20
C ASN A 311 1.83 -15.48 11.07
N VAL A 312 0.77 -16.18 11.39
CA VAL A 312 0.64 -17.62 11.23
C VAL A 312 -0.71 -17.94 10.62
N GLN A 313 -0.74 -18.91 9.74
CA GLN A 313 -1.96 -19.54 9.25
C GLN A 313 -1.79 -21.06 9.42
N TYR A 314 -2.79 -21.71 9.92
CA TYR A 314 -2.79 -23.15 10.17
C TYR A 314 -4.09 -23.78 9.69
N VAL A 315 -3.96 -24.80 8.87
CA VAL A 315 -5.05 -25.62 8.33
C VAL A 315 -4.85 -27.02 8.86
N PRO A 316 -5.66 -27.48 9.82
CA PRO A 316 -5.46 -28.80 10.45
C PRO A 316 -5.80 -29.96 9.51
N ASP A 317 -6.71 -29.76 8.56
CA ASP A 317 -7.18 -30.77 7.62
C ASP A 317 -7.63 -30.13 6.31
N ASP A 318 -6.72 -30.03 5.34
CA ASP A 318 -7.04 -29.54 3.98
C ASP A 318 -7.69 -30.65 3.16
N ARG A 319 -8.99 -30.52 2.92
CA ARG A 319 -9.83 -31.47 2.17
C ARG A 319 -9.85 -31.18 0.67
N GLY A 320 -9.25 -30.07 0.24
CA GLY A 320 -9.23 -29.67 -1.17
C GLY A 320 -8.25 -30.48 -2.02
N GLU A 321 -8.43 -30.41 -3.33
CA GLU A 321 -7.46 -30.93 -4.28
C GLU A 321 -6.14 -30.16 -4.14
N ARG A 322 -5.03 -30.89 -4.02
CA ARG A 322 -3.69 -30.34 -3.79
C ARG A 322 -2.81 -30.57 -5.00
N VAL A 323 -2.38 -29.51 -5.63
CA VAL A 323 -1.55 -29.59 -6.83
C VAL A 323 -0.09 -29.78 -6.40
N GLY A 324 0.58 -30.74 -7.00
CA GLY A 324 1.99 -31.06 -6.74
C GLY A 324 2.25 -31.79 -5.42
N LEU A 325 1.19 -32.29 -4.75
CA LEU A 325 1.27 -33.01 -3.47
C LEU A 325 0.46 -34.31 -3.49
N GLU A 326 0.26 -34.88 -4.66
CA GLU A 326 -0.63 -36.03 -4.90
C GLU A 326 -0.25 -37.28 -4.07
N ASP A 327 1.03 -37.40 -3.70
CA ASP A 327 1.54 -38.55 -2.92
C ASP A 327 1.64 -38.28 -1.40
N THR A 328 1.30 -37.09 -0.90
CA THR A 328 1.40 -36.80 0.53
C THR A 328 0.10 -37.10 1.25
N LYS A 329 0.17 -37.95 2.31
CA LYS A 329 -0.94 -38.20 3.22
C LYS A 329 -1.15 -37.08 4.23
N ASP A 330 -0.24 -36.12 4.27
CA ASP A 330 -0.26 -35.04 5.25
C ASP A 330 -1.24 -33.97 4.80
N THR A 331 -2.35 -33.81 5.55
CA THR A 331 -3.39 -32.79 5.30
C THR A 331 -3.16 -31.51 6.08
N GLU A 332 -2.21 -31.52 7.01
CA GLU A 332 -1.86 -30.32 7.79
C GLU A 332 -1.04 -29.35 6.95
N ARG A 333 -1.49 -28.09 6.94
CA ARG A 333 -0.77 -27.04 6.19
C ARG A 333 -0.61 -25.79 7.03
N TYR A 334 0.49 -25.08 6.81
CA TYR A 334 0.77 -23.84 7.54
C TYR A 334 1.56 -22.83 6.71
N LEU A 335 1.42 -21.57 7.12
CA LEU A 335 2.26 -20.46 6.69
C LEU A 335 2.71 -19.69 7.93
N VAL A 336 3.98 -19.35 7.97
CA VAL A 336 4.59 -18.51 9.00
C VAL A 336 5.32 -17.36 8.34
N ASN A 337 5.01 -16.16 8.78
CA ASN A 337 5.73 -14.95 8.41
C ASN A 337 6.13 -14.19 9.68
N PHE A 338 7.40 -13.87 9.80
CA PHE A 338 7.94 -13.08 10.89
C PHE A 338 8.79 -11.95 10.34
N SER A 339 8.49 -10.74 10.74
CA SER A 339 9.30 -9.56 10.43
C SER A 339 9.68 -8.85 11.73
N ASN A 340 10.96 -8.50 11.87
CA ASN A 340 11.46 -7.82 13.04
C ASN A 340 12.59 -6.86 12.68
N VAL A 341 12.60 -5.72 13.36
CA VAL A 341 13.73 -4.78 13.37
C VAL A 341 14.04 -4.44 14.81
N THR A 342 15.26 -4.78 15.23
CA THR A 342 15.77 -4.48 16.58
C THR A 342 16.99 -3.59 16.49
N ARG A 343 16.95 -2.41 17.12
CA ARG A 343 18.11 -1.55 17.28
C ARG A 343 19.06 -2.18 18.30
N LEU A 344 20.27 -2.50 17.89
CA LEU A 344 21.30 -3.09 18.75
C LEU A 344 22.10 -1.99 19.47
N TRP A 345 22.97 -1.31 18.77
CA TRP A 345 23.78 -0.19 19.26
C TRP A 345 24.12 0.78 18.10
N GLY A 346 24.22 2.05 18.41
CA GLY A 346 24.52 3.07 17.39
C GLY A 346 23.57 2.98 16.20
N SER A 347 24.12 2.83 15.01
CA SER A 347 23.38 2.65 13.76
C SER A 347 23.09 1.18 13.40
N TRP A 348 23.50 0.22 14.23
CA TRP A 348 23.36 -1.19 13.94
C TRP A 348 21.98 -1.72 14.33
N ASN A 349 21.37 -2.44 13.41
CA ASN A 349 20.04 -3.04 13.56
C ASN A 349 20.09 -4.52 13.18
N LEU A 350 19.44 -5.37 13.97
CA LEU A 350 19.07 -6.72 13.56
C LEU A 350 17.77 -6.65 12.78
N ILE A 351 17.80 -7.12 11.55
CA ILE A 351 16.65 -7.24 10.67
C ILE A 351 16.39 -8.72 10.43
N SER A 352 15.17 -9.16 10.73
CA SER A 352 14.75 -10.54 10.50
C SER A 352 13.49 -10.53 9.67
N SER A 353 13.49 -11.29 8.58
CA SER A 353 12.31 -11.58 7.76
C SER A 353 12.32 -13.07 7.49
N ILE A 354 11.48 -13.82 8.20
CA ILE A 354 11.41 -15.27 8.11
C ILE A 354 10.05 -15.64 7.52
N ASN A 355 10.08 -16.35 6.40
CA ASN A 355 8.88 -16.75 5.68
C ASN A 355 8.95 -18.25 5.39
N ARG A 356 7.96 -19.00 5.82
CA ARG A 356 7.93 -20.45 5.65
C ARG A 356 6.50 -20.92 5.36
N ALA A 357 6.33 -21.67 4.30
CA ALA A 357 5.12 -22.43 4.00
C ALA A 357 5.36 -23.92 4.23
N SER A 358 4.33 -24.68 4.56
CA SER A 358 4.37 -26.15 4.70
C SER A 358 4.84 -26.82 3.42
N ASP A 359 4.39 -26.32 2.28
CA ASP A 359 4.56 -26.95 0.97
C ASP A 359 4.62 -25.94 -0.17
N SER A 360 4.95 -26.40 -1.37
CA SER A 360 5.06 -25.57 -2.56
C SER A 360 3.70 -25.13 -3.12
N GLY A 361 2.60 -25.82 -2.79
CA GLY A 361 1.26 -25.51 -3.25
C GLY A 361 0.48 -24.56 -2.36
N TYR A 362 1.03 -24.17 -1.20
CA TYR A 362 0.30 -23.36 -0.21
C TYR A 362 -0.24 -22.05 -0.81
N TYR A 363 0.64 -21.28 -1.46
CA TYR A 363 0.24 -20.00 -2.08
C TYR A 363 -0.66 -20.17 -3.30
N TYR A 364 -0.57 -21.29 -3.97
CA TYR A 364 -1.46 -21.62 -5.07
C TYR A 364 -2.90 -21.85 -4.60
N ASP A 365 -3.06 -22.41 -3.41
CA ASP A 365 -4.36 -22.77 -2.86
C ASP A 365 -4.99 -21.68 -1.98
N TYR A 366 -4.15 -20.90 -1.24
CA TYR A 366 -4.58 -19.90 -0.25
C TYR A 366 -4.01 -18.50 -0.51
N GLY A 367 -3.26 -18.30 -1.59
CA GLY A 367 -2.52 -17.03 -1.83
C GLY A 367 -3.40 -15.80 -2.10
N GLU A 368 -4.68 -16.00 -2.37
CA GLU A 368 -5.63 -14.89 -2.54
C GLU A 368 -5.95 -14.17 -1.24
N ASP A 369 -5.89 -14.89 -0.13
CA ASP A 369 -6.21 -14.38 1.20
C ASP A 369 -5.06 -13.59 1.82
N LEU A 370 -3.90 -13.58 1.14
CA LEU A 370 -2.71 -12.90 1.60
C LEU A 370 -2.66 -11.50 0.98
N ALA A 371 -3.34 -10.55 1.59
CA ALA A 371 -3.38 -9.15 1.19
C ALA A 371 -2.01 -8.46 1.03
N THR A 372 -0.94 -9.12 1.49
CA THR A 372 0.43 -8.58 1.48
C THR A 372 1.31 -9.11 0.35
N THR A 373 0.92 -10.21 -0.27
CA THR A 373 1.74 -10.84 -1.32
C THR A 373 0.84 -11.15 -2.52
N GLY A 374 0.88 -10.39 -3.57
CA GLY A 374 0.06 -10.66 -4.77
C GLY A 374 0.05 -12.13 -5.20
N ALA A 375 -0.95 -12.55 -5.94
CA ALA A 375 -1.30 -13.93 -6.30
C ALA A 375 -0.19 -14.79 -6.98
N VAL A 376 1.01 -14.28 -7.19
CA VAL A 376 2.10 -14.96 -7.92
C VAL A 376 3.41 -14.94 -7.14
N VAL A 377 3.38 -15.35 -5.87
CA VAL A 377 4.63 -15.62 -5.14
C VAL A 377 5.17 -16.98 -5.59
N ARG A 378 6.32 -16.99 -6.26
CA ARG A 378 6.99 -18.22 -6.71
C ARG A 378 8.03 -18.73 -5.73
N THR A 379 8.61 -17.82 -4.96
CA THR A 379 9.71 -18.09 -4.05
C THR A 379 9.56 -17.26 -2.79
N LEU A 380 9.61 -17.90 -1.63
CA LEU A 380 9.74 -17.21 -0.35
C LEU A 380 11.21 -17.03 -0.03
N SER A 381 11.61 -15.84 0.36
CA SER A 381 12.93 -15.56 0.90
C SER A 381 12.84 -15.33 2.41
N SER A 382 13.78 -15.93 3.15
CA SER A 382 14.00 -15.65 4.56
C SER A 382 15.40 -15.07 4.73
N ASN A 383 15.49 -13.93 5.41
CA ASN A 383 16.74 -13.22 5.66
C ASN A 383 16.84 -12.83 7.13
N VAL A 384 17.99 -13.10 7.72
CA VAL A 384 18.36 -12.56 9.04
C VAL A 384 19.70 -11.87 8.88
N ALA A 385 19.77 -10.59 9.22
CA ALA A 385 20.99 -9.81 9.05
C ALA A 385 21.16 -8.73 10.13
N VAL A 386 22.39 -8.52 10.52
CA VAL A 386 22.81 -7.33 11.26
C VAL A 386 23.29 -6.30 10.25
N ARG A 387 22.65 -5.14 10.21
CA ARG A 387 22.97 -4.06 9.28
C ARG A 387 23.30 -2.77 10.03
N GLY A 388 24.35 -2.11 9.57
CA GLY A 388 24.76 -0.81 10.10
C GLY A 388 25.03 0.17 8.97
N ALA A 389 24.86 1.44 9.23
CA ALA A 389 25.20 2.51 8.30
C ALA A 389 25.74 3.72 9.05
N GLY A 390 26.70 4.39 8.46
CA GLY A 390 27.24 5.67 8.89
C GLY A 390 27.12 6.71 7.79
N LYS A 391 27.72 7.86 7.99
CA LYS A 391 27.69 8.95 7.01
C LYS A 391 28.22 8.53 5.62
N TRP A 392 29.25 7.66 5.64
CA TRP A 392 30.03 7.33 4.45
C TRP A 392 30.13 5.82 4.20
N TRP A 393 29.51 5.01 4.99
CA TRP A 393 29.57 3.56 4.88
C TRP A 393 28.27 2.88 5.23
N SER A 394 28.09 1.68 4.68
CA SER A 394 27.07 0.73 5.09
C SER A 394 27.66 -0.68 5.13
N ALA A 395 27.19 -1.49 6.07
CA ALA A 395 27.64 -2.88 6.20
C ALA A 395 26.46 -3.79 6.58
N ALA A 396 26.52 -5.04 6.13
CA ALA A 396 25.60 -6.07 6.55
C ALA A 396 26.30 -7.42 6.68
N VAL A 397 25.92 -8.18 7.71
CA VAL A 397 26.30 -9.58 7.85
C VAL A 397 25.03 -10.38 8.13
N GLY A 398 24.80 -11.45 7.37
CA GLY A 398 23.55 -12.17 7.48
C GLY A 398 23.52 -13.50 6.76
N ALA A 399 22.32 -14.06 6.68
CA ALA A 399 22.03 -15.29 5.96
C ALA A 399 20.69 -15.18 5.23
N THR A 400 20.64 -15.73 4.01
CA THR A 400 19.42 -15.75 3.18
C THR A 400 19.17 -17.19 2.70
N VAL A 401 17.92 -17.63 2.88
CA VAL A 401 17.46 -18.90 2.35
C VAL A 401 16.20 -18.71 1.52
N TYR A 402 15.98 -19.61 0.58
CA TYR A 402 14.84 -19.56 -0.34
C TYR A 402 14.04 -20.86 -0.26
N GLN A 403 12.73 -20.75 -0.37
CA GLN A 403 11.79 -21.86 -0.47
C GLN A 403 10.96 -21.71 -1.75
N ASN A 404 10.86 -22.77 -2.53
CA ASN A 404 9.92 -22.86 -3.63
C ASN A 404 8.48 -22.95 -3.11
N VAL A 405 7.60 -22.06 -3.58
CA VAL A 405 6.17 -22.07 -3.30
C VAL A 405 5.34 -22.05 -4.59
N ASN A 406 5.92 -22.58 -5.65
CA ASN A 406 5.24 -22.84 -6.91
C ASN A 406 5.32 -24.34 -7.22
N PRO A 407 4.21 -25.08 -7.15
CA PRO A 407 4.22 -26.54 -7.31
C PRO A 407 4.61 -27.02 -8.72
N PHE A 408 4.61 -26.13 -9.70
CA PHE A 408 4.92 -26.43 -11.09
C PHE A 408 6.39 -26.17 -11.48
N VAL A 409 7.17 -25.66 -10.54
CA VAL A 409 8.57 -25.34 -10.77
C VAL A 409 9.43 -26.15 -9.79
N THR A 410 10.47 -26.75 -10.31
CA THR A 410 11.38 -27.53 -9.47
C THR A 410 12.31 -26.62 -8.66
N ASP A 411 12.86 -27.14 -7.55
CA ASP A 411 13.86 -26.45 -6.72
C ASP A 411 15.12 -26.08 -7.50
N ALA A 412 15.32 -26.69 -8.68
CA ALA A 412 16.39 -26.34 -9.61
C ALA A 412 16.36 -24.85 -10.04
N SER A 413 15.17 -24.22 -10.08
CA SER A 413 15.01 -22.82 -10.41
C SER A 413 15.26 -21.84 -9.26
N LEU A 414 15.38 -22.33 -8.02
CA LEU A 414 15.67 -21.50 -6.87
C LEU A 414 17.04 -20.84 -6.99
N GLN A 415 17.15 -19.69 -6.38
CA GLN A 415 18.42 -19.00 -6.18
C GLN A 415 19.29 -19.77 -5.17
N TYR A 416 20.59 -19.55 -5.24
CA TYR A 416 21.53 -20.06 -4.23
C TYR A 416 21.21 -19.44 -2.86
N ARG A 417 21.22 -20.26 -1.82
CA ARG A 417 21.24 -19.79 -0.44
C ARG A 417 22.56 -19.08 -0.17
N GLN A 418 22.52 -18.01 0.59
CA GLN A 418 23.68 -17.23 1.01
C GLN A 418 23.90 -17.50 2.51
N LEU A 419 24.86 -18.37 2.86
CA LEU A 419 25.03 -18.92 4.20
C LEU A 419 26.49 -19.03 4.62
N PRO A 420 27.10 -17.96 5.18
CA PRO A 420 26.61 -16.60 5.38
C PRO A 420 26.88 -15.66 4.20
N TYR A 421 26.50 -14.40 4.34
CA TYR A 421 27.01 -13.32 3.53
C TYR A 421 27.49 -12.13 4.39
N ALA A 422 28.47 -11.40 3.89
CA ALA A 422 28.90 -10.11 4.42
C ALA A 422 29.01 -9.11 3.26
N THR A 423 28.54 -7.90 3.45
CA THR A 423 28.69 -6.80 2.50
C THR A 423 29.18 -5.55 3.20
N PHE A 424 30.01 -4.79 2.53
CA PHE A 424 30.47 -3.49 2.99
C PHE A 424 30.60 -2.55 1.79
N SER A 425 29.98 -1.37 1.90
CA SER A 425 30.09 -0.29 0.92
C SER A 425 30.52 0.99 1.61
N MET A 426 31.37 1.76 0.98
CA MET A 426 31.77 3.08 1.45
C MET A 426 31.97 4.04 0.30
N ASP A 427 31.57 5.32 0.53
CA ASP A 427 31.78 6.44 -0.38
C ASP A 427 32.27 7.64 0.44
N VAL A 428 33.55 7.97 0.32
CA VAL A 428 34.19 9.02 1.10
C VAL A 428 34.64 10.15 0.18
N PRO A 429 34.09 11.36 0.33
CA PRO A 429 34.60 12.52 -0.36
C PRO A 429 35.96 12.89 0.22
N LEU A 430 37.04 12.68 -0.57
CA LEU A 430 38.40 13.07 -0.20
C LEU A 430 38.61 14.57 -0.33
N THR A 431 37.95 15.15 -1.35
CA THR A 431 37.91 16.59 -1.62
C THR A 431 36.52 16.92 -2.17
N PRO A 432 36.14 18.19 -2.35
CA PRO A 432 34.85 18.53 -2.99
C PRO A 432 34.67 17.99 -4.43
N TRP A 433 35.76 17.61 -5.09
CA TRP A 433 35.77 17.13 -6.46
C TRP A 433 36.27 15.69 -6.61
N LEU A 434 36.77 15.03 -5.54
CA LEU A 434 37.34 13.67 -5.58
C LEU A 434 36.71 12.80 -4.50
N GLU A 435 36.21 11.65 -4.90
CA GLU A 435 35.56 10.64 -4.07
C GLU A 435 36.31 9.31 -4.18
N PHE A 436 36.53 8.65 -3.05
CA PHE A 436 36.96 7.26 -2.99
C PHE A 436 35.77 6.40 -2.53
N GLY A 437 35.46 5.37 -3.32
CA GLY A 437 34.46 4.40 -2.96
C GLY A 437 35.00 2.98 -2.99
N MET A 438 34.35 2.10 -2.28
CA MET A 438 34.64 0.68 -2.24
C MET A 438 33.38 -0.13 -1.97
N ASP A 439 33.08 -1.07 -2.85
CA ASP A 439 32.08 -2.11 -2.63
C ASP A 439 32.79 -3.45 -2.44
N THR A 440 32.43 -4.18 -1.40
CA THR A 440 32.97 -5.52 -1.15
C THR A 440 31.91 -6.45 -0.61
N GLN A 441 32.04 -7.71 -0.95
CA GLN A 441 31.18 -8.76 -0.46
C GLN A 441 31.94 -10.08 -0.31
N ALA A 442 31.58 -10.84 0.72
CA ALA A 442 31.99 -12.22 0.93
C ALA A 442 30.73 -13.07 1.12
N VAL A 443 30.53 -14.09 0.29
CA VAL A 443 29.28 -14.86 0.28
C VAL A 443 29.60 -16.34 0.10
N ALA A 444 29.04 -17.17 1.00
CA ALA A 444 29.01 -18.62 0.84
C ALA A 444 27.71 -19.04 0.16
N PHE A 445 27.81 -19.60 -1.03
CA PHE A 445 26.68 -20.06 -1.83
C PHE A 445 26.45 -21.55 -1.66
N ARG A 446 25.20 -21.90 -1.29
CA ARG A 446 24.79 -23.29 -1.04
C ARG A 446 23.52 -23.63 -1.82
N LYS A 447 23.60 -24.72 -2.60
CA LYS A 447 22.47 -25.28 -3.36
C LYS A 447 22.68 -26.76 -3.62
N PRO A 448 22.01 -27.66 -2.87
CA PRO A 448 22.18 -29.09 -3.01
C PRO A 448 21.98 -29.57 -4.46
N GLY A 449 22.92 -30.40 -4.93
CA GLY A 449 22.90 -30.93 -6.30
C GLY A 449 23.48 -29.98 -7.36
N TYR A 450 24.07 -28.87 -6.95
CA TYR A 450 24.76 -27.89 -7.81
C TYR A 450 26.14 -27.58 -7.26
N ILE A 451 26.93 -26.83 -8.06
CA ILE A 451 28.24 -26.35 -7.60
C ILE A 451 28.03 -25.39 -6.43
N GLU A 452 28.74 -25.61 -5.33
CA GLU A 452 28.76 -24.77 -4.15
C GLU A 452 30.13 -24.15 -3.96
N GLY A 453 30.22 -23.07 -3.20
CA GLY A 453 31.49 -22.42 -2.93
C GLY A 453 31.33 -21.05 -2.30
N GLU A 454 32.45 -20.41 -2.09
CA GLU A 454 32.56 -19.08 -1.53
C GLU A 454 33.03 -18.09 -2.59
N ARG A 455 32.54 -16.87 -2.51
CA ARG A 455 32.98 -15.76 -3.36
C ARG A 455 33.34 -14.55 -2.53
N GLU A 456 34.52 -13.99 -2.82
CA GLU A 456 34.93 -12.68 -2.33
C GLU A 456 35.02 -11.73 -3.53
N ASP A 457 34.39 -10.57 -3.45
CA ASP A 457 34.41 -9.54 -4.48
C ASP A 457 34.83 -8.20 -3.88
N LEU A 458 35.81 -7.58 -4.44
CA LEU A 458 36.37 -6.29 -4.02
C LEU A 458 36.36 -5.33 -5.21
N TYR A 459 35.70 -4.18 -5.04
CA TYR A 459 35.52 -3.17 -6.08
C TYR A 459 35.81 -1.75 -5.55
N PRO A 460 37.09 -1.39 -5.30
CA PRO A 460 37.50 -0.03 -5.02
C PRO A 460 37.48 0.84 -6.27
N TYR A 461 37.15 2.13 -6.08
CA TYR A 461 37.16 3.10 -7.14
C TYR A 461 37.54 4.51 -6.67
N LEU A 462 38.04 5.31 -7.61
CA LEU A 462 38.19 6.74 -7.50
C LEU A 462 37.33 7.39 -8.57
N ALA A 463 36.47 8.33 -8.16
CA ALA A 463 35.67 9.13 -9.06
C ALA A 463 35.94 10.61 -8.81
N ALA A 464 36.11 11.38 -9.87
CA ALA A 464 36.20 12.82 -9.77
C ALA A 464 34.98 13.48 -10.41
N TYR A 465 34.60 14.65 -9.90
CA TYR A 465 33.54 15.46 -10.48
C TYR A 465 34.02 16.86 -10.77
N PHE A 466 33.98 17.23 -12.03
CA PHE A 466 34.26 18.58 -12.50
C PHE A 466 33.04 19.11 -13.22
N GLY A 467 32.53 20.26 -12.82
CA GLY A 467 31.36 20.79 -13.49
C GLY A 467 30.79 22.06 -12.89
N THR A 468 29.81 22.55 -13.60
CA THR A 468 28.91 23.66 -13.23
C THR A 468 27.47 23.18 -13.53
N PRO A 469 26.44 23.96 -13.26
CA PRO A 469 25.09 23.60 -13.71
C PRO A 469 24.94 23.39 -15.24
N ALA A 470 25.86 24.00 -16.03
CA ALA A 470 25.81 23.93 -17.50
C ALA A 470 26.58 22.75 -18.12
N TRP A 471 27.54 22.17 -17.40
CA TRP A 471 28.33 21.04 -17.89
C TRP A 471 28.93 20.24 -16.74
N PHE A 472 29.17 18.96 -16.98
CA PHE A 472 29.93 18.11 -16.08
C PHE A 472 30.81 17.12 -16.81
N VAL A 473 31.91 16.72 -16.15
CA VAL A 473 32.76 15.59 -16.53
C VAL A 473 33.09 14.78 -15.27
N ARG A 474 32.78 13.51 -15.30
CA ARG A 474 32.92 12.56 -14.18
C ARG A 474 33.79 11.36 -14.60
N PRO A 475 35.12 11.47 -14.57
CA PRO A 475 35.98 10.31 -14.76
C PRO A 475 35.93 9.40 -13.53
N LYS A 476 35.90 8.08 -13.77
CA LYS A 476 35.91 7.05 -12.74
C LYS A 476 36.90 5.96 -13.13
N VAL A 477 37.79 5.60 -12.21
CA VAL A 477 38.73 4.46 -12.35
C VAL A 477 38.41 3.50 -11.21
N ALA A 478 38.13 2.26 -11.56
CA ALA A 478 37.88 1.20 -10.61
C ALA A 478 38.72 -0.03 -10.91
N TYR A 479 38.90 -0.85 -9.90
CA TYR A 479 39.53 -2.16 -10.05
C TYR A 479 38.66 -3.20 -9.39
N ARG A 480 38.30 -4.25 -10.14
CA ARG A 480 37.49 -5.33 -9.59
C ARG A 480 38.32 -6.59 -9.46
N TYR A 481 38.38 -7.11 -8.23
CA TYR A 481 39.00 -8.41 -7.94
C TYR A 481 37.91 -9.33 -7.34
N THR A 482 37.72 -10.49 -7.98
CA THR A 482 36.77 -11.50 -7.55
C THR A 482 37.50 -12.81 -7.41
N ALA A 483 37.45 -13.43 -6.24
CA ALA A 483 38.03 -14.74 -5.93
C ALA A 483 36.91 -15.73 -5.53
N TYR A 484 37.14 -16.99 -5.87
CA TYR A 484 36.23 -18.08 -5.55
C TYR A 484 37.01 -19.20 -4.87
N GLN A 485 36.33 -19.88 -3.96
CA GLN A 485 36.74 -21.15 -3.40
C GLN A 485 35.58 -22.14 -3.60
N LEU A 486 35.73 -23.05 -4.54
CA LEU A 486 34.70 -24.05 -4.85
C LEU A 486 34.86 -25.26 -3.94
N ASP A 487 33.75 -25.89 -3.57
CA ASP A 487 33.73 -27.07 -2.72
C ASP A 487 34.32 -28.29 -3.47
N GLY A 488 34.76 -29.33 -2.74
CA GLY A 488 35.60 -30.43 -3.26
C GLY A 488 35.04 -31.22 -4.45
N ASP A 489 33.73 -31.21 -4.63
CA ASP A 489 33.04 -31.94 -5.73
C ASP A 489 32.77 -31.06 -6.98
N PHE A 490 33.44 -29.92 -7.10
CA PHE A 490 33.14 -28.95 -8.17
C PHE A 490 33.24 -29.54 -9.58
N GLN A 491 34.15 -30.48 -9.82
CA GLN A 491 34.32 -31.14 -11.11
C GLN A 491 33.12 -32.01 -11.52
N LYS A 492 32.40 -32.59 -10.57
CA LYS A 492 31.21 -33.41 -10.79
C LYS A 492 30.09 -32.61 -11.48
N TYR A 493 30.03 -31.32 -11.29
CA TYR A 493 28.99 -30.42 -11.82
C TYR A 493 29.45 -29.69 -13.10
N GLY A 494 30.71 -29.91 -13.57
CA GLY A 494 31.19 -29.35 -14.81
C GLY A 494 30.47 -29.96 -16.03
N GLY A 495 29.97 -29.12 -16.90
CA GLY A 495 29.53 -29.49 -18.25
C GLY A 495 28.03 -29.35 -18.55
N SER A 496 27.10 -29.70 -17.71
CA SER A 496 25.66 -29.67 -18.07
C SER A 496 24.73 -28.88 -17.15
N ARG A 497 25.15 -28.56 -15.94
CA ARG A 497 24.32 -27.85 -14.96
C ARG A 497 24.76 -26.43 -14.64
N GLY A 498 25.92 -25.99 -15.16
CA GLY A 498 26.41 -24.63 -15.01
C GLY A 498 25.96 -23.64 -16.09
N ALA A 499 25.29 -24.11 -17.12
CA ALA A 499 24.92 -23.31 -18.30
C ALA A 499 23.55 -22.65 -18.12
N LEU A 500 23.45 -21.64 -17.30
CA LEU A 500 22.23 -20.81 -17.18
C LEU A 500 22.40 -19.40 -17.78
N LEU A 501 23.39 -19.22 -18.62
CA LEU A 501 23.53 -17.99 -19.42
C LEU A 501 23.08 -18.29 -20.83
N GLY A 502 22.08 -17.55 -21.32
CA GLY A 502 21.52 -17.66 -22.66
C GLY A 502 22.50 -17.31 -23.81
N ALA A 503 23.79 -17.31 -23.56
CA ALA A 503 24.87 -17.24 -24.52
C ALA A 503 25.78 -18.45 -24.29
N GLY A 504 25.55 -19.50 -24.98
CA GLY A 504 26.31 -20.67 -25.43
C GLY A 504 27.62 -21.11 -24.82
N GLY A 505 27.89 -20.83 -23.55
CA GLY A 505 29.12 -21.24 -22.90
C GLY A 505 28.89 -22.28 -21.81
N VAL A 506 29.33 -23.51 -22.04
CA VAL A 506 29.46 -24.53 -20.98
C VAL A 506 30.63 -24.08 -20.09
N SER A 507 30.34 -23.73 -18.83
CA SER A 507 31.40 -23.45 -17.85
C SER A 507 32.11 -24.76 -17.55
N GLN A 508 33.36 -24.88 -17.93
CA GLN A 508 34.26 -25.96 -17.54
C GLN A 508 35.02 -25.51 -16.29
N PHE A 509 34.63 -26.01 -15.15
CA PHE A 509 35.35 -25.76 -13.91
C PHE A 509 36.62 -26.63 -13.88
N THR A 510 37.75 -26.00 -14.10
CA THR A 510 39.08 -26.69 -14.12
C THR A 510 39.87 -26.41 -12.86
N GLU A 511 39.50 -25.35 -12.11
CA GLU A 511 40.21 -24.88 -10.94
C GLU A 511 39.29 -24.76 -9.75
N GLN A 512 39.78 -25.14 -8.56
CA GLN A 512 39.01 -25.02 -7.31
C GLN A 512 38.96 -23.58 -6.82
N SER A 513 39.95 -22.78 -7.11
CA SER A 513 40.09 -21.40 -6.64
C SER A 513 40.27 -20.42 -7.80
N PRO A 514 39.29 -20.33 -8.75
CA PRO A 514 39.44 -19.42 -9.86
C PRO A 514 39.31 -17.96 -9.42
N THR A 515 40.04 -17.06 -10.10
CA THR A 515 39.99 -15.64 -9.80
C THR A 515 39.80 -14.80 -11.07
N ARG A 516 39.31 -13.58 -10.87
CA ARG A 516 39.20 -12.57 -11.90
C ARG A 516 39.68 -11.22 -11.38
N ALA A 517 40.53 -10.57 -12.16
CA ALA A 517 41.08 -9.23 -11.87
C ALA A 517 40.98 -8.38 -13.11
N LEU A 518 40.43 -7.20 -13.04
CA LEU A 518 40.31 -6.28 -14.18
C LEU A 518 40.10 -4.82 -13.76
N PRO A 519 40.68 -3.85 -14.50
CA PRO A 519 40.35 -2.44 -14.35
C PRO A 519 39.05 -2.11 -15.08
N ILE A 520 38.34 -1.08 -14.58
CA ILE A 520 37.16 -0.50 -15.19
C ILE A 520 37.38 1.01 -15.22
N VAL A 521 37.36 1.58 -16.41
CA VAL A 521 37.57 3.02 -16.60
C VAL A 521 36.33 3.59 -17.30
N SER A 522 35.79 4.66 -16.77
CA SER A 522 34.68 5.35 -17.42
C SER A 522 34.83 6.86 -17.33
N VAL A 523 34.26 7.55 -18.30
CA VAL A 523 34.14 9.00 -18.32
C VAL A 523 32.70 9.32 -18.70
N ASP A 524 31.98 9.92 -17.78
CA ASP A 524 30.61 10.40 -17.97
C ASP A 524 30.66 11.92 -18.11
N SER A 525 30.09 12.47 -19.18
CA SER A 525 30.08 13.90 -19.44
C SER A 525 28.77 14.35 -20.02
N GLY A 526 28.37 15.56 -19.68
CA GLY A 526 27.12 16.14 -20.19
C GLY A 526 27.17 17.65 -20.23
N LEU A 527 26.31 18.19 -21.08
CA LEU A 527 26.04 19.62 -21.19
C LEU A 527 24.56 19.84 -20.89
N ALA A 528 24.22 20.97 -20.33
CA ALA A 528 22.85 21.41 -20.12
C ALA A 528 22.68 22.80 -20.73
N PHE A 529 21.81 22.89 -21.72
CA PHE A 529 21.37 24.14 -22.33
C PHE A 529 19.92 24.35 -21.96
N ASP A 530 19.55 25.59 -21.71
CA ASP A 530 18.18 26.00 -21.48
C ASP A 530 17.79 27.22 -22.30
N ARG A 531 16.54 27.30 -22.67
CA ARG A 531 15.96 28.44 -23.35
C ARG A 531 14.51 28.67 -22.93
N SER A 532 14.11 29.89 -22.83
CA SER A 532 12.70 30.24 -22.71
C SER A 532 12.02 30.02 -24.07
N THR A 533 10.85 29.39 -24.04
CA THR A 533 10.03 29.15 -25.23
C THR A 533 8.55 29.29 -24.86
N SER A 534 7.72 29.57 -25.83
CA SER A 534 6.27 29.60 -25.67
C SER A 534 5.63 28.52 -26.53
N LEU A 535 4.72 27.75 -25.96
CA LEU A 535 3.98 26.74 -26.67
C LEU A 535 2.50 26.82 -26.24
N PHE A 536 1.60 26.83 -27.22
CA PHE A 536 0.14 26.94 -26.99
C PHE A 536 -0.27 28.13 -26.08
N GLY A 537 0.47 29.24 -26.12
CA GLY A 537 0.19 30.46 -25.34
C GLY A 537 0.70 30.43 -23.89
N SER A 538 1.39 29.39 -23.46
CA SER A 538 2.03 29.29 -22.15
C SER A 538 3.55 29.37 -22.28
N SER A 539 4.22 29.95 -21.28
CA SER A 539 5.68 30.06 -21.21
C SER A 539 6.28 28.78 -20.61
N TYR A 540 7.39 28.35 -21.19
CA TYR A 540 8.14 27.19 -20.74
C TYR A 540 9.64 27.45 -20.78
N THR A 541 10.38 26.71 -19.94
CA THR A 541 11.82 26.53 -20.08
C THR A 541 12.08 25.20 -20.77
N GLN A 542 12.67 25.23 -21.95
CA GLN A 542 13.11 24.02 -22.65
C GLN A 542 14.58 23.75 -22.36
N THR A 543 14.89 22.55 -21.91
CA THR A 543 16.28 22.07 -21.75
C THR A 543 16.70 21.23 -22.94
N LEU A 544 18.02 21.18 -23.20
CA LEU A 544 18.67 20.25 -24.11
C LEU A 544 19.94 19.73 -23.44
N GLU A 545 19.96 18.40 -23.16
CA GLU A 545 20.95 17.73 -22.31
C GLU A 545 21.65 16.60 -23.09
N PRO A 546 22.65 16.92 -23.93
CA PRO A 546 23.49 15.88 -24.51
C PRO A 546 24.40 15.28 -23.46
N ARG A 547 24.53 13.94 -23.47
CA ARG A 547 25.35 13.17 -22.55
C ARG A 547 26.17 12.14 -23.32
N LEU A 548 27.45 12.04 -22.96
CA LEU A 548 28.38 11.06 -23.50
C LEU A 548 28.97 10.24 -22.35
N TYR A 549 28.94 8.93 -22.49
CA TYR A 549 29.53 8.01 -21.53
C TYR A 549 30.45 7.04 -22.24
N TYR A 550 31.73 7.13 -21.95
CA TYR A 550 32.75 6.20 -22.44
C TYR A 550 33.05 5.17 -21.36
N LEU A 551 33.14 3.89 -21.75
CA LEU A 551 33.46 2.79 -20.85
C LEU A 551 34.51 1.89 -21.49
N TYR A 552 35.55 1.60 -20.71
CA TYR A 552 36.58 0.65 -21.06
C TYR A 552 36.78 -0.40 -19.98
N VAL A 553 36.61 -1.68 -20.35
CA VAL A 553 36.82 -2.86 -19.51
C VAL A 553 37.51 -3.92 -20.37
N PRO A 554 38.75 -4.33 -20.08
CA PRO A 554 39.47 -5.32 -20.90
C PRO A 554 38.80 -6.69 -20.77
N TYR A 555 38.81 -7.44 -21.85
CA TYR A 555 38.30 -8.81 -21.84
C TYR A 555 39.11 -9.69 -20.89
N ARG A 556 38.42 -10.51 -20.11
CA ARG A 556 38.97 -11.64 -19.35
C ARG A 556 38.08 -12.85 -19.60
N ASN A 557 38.69 -14.00 -19.83
CA ASN A 557 37.96 -15.24 -19.91
C ASN A 557 37.32 -15.57 -18.55
N GLN A 558 36.03 -15.76 -18.52
CA GLN A 558 35.25 -16.02 -17.30
C GLN A 558 34.47 -17.34 -17.40
N ASN A 559 34.81 -18.17 -18.40
CA ASN A 559 34.13 -19.45 -18.61
C ASN A 559 34.40 -20.47 -17.49
N ASN A 560 35.53 -20.35 -16.79
CA ASN A 560 35.89 -21.18 -15.63
C ASN A 560 35.31 -20.64 -14.29
N LEU A 561 34.59 -19.52 -14.30
CA LEU A 561 33.95 -18.97 -13.10
C LEU A 561 32.53 -19.50 -12.93
N PRO A 562 32.08 -19.80 -11.70
CA PRO A 562 30.71 -20.19 -11.43
C PRO A 562 29.73 -19.04 -11.70
N VAL A 563 28.43 -19.37 -11.72
CA VAL A 563 27.33 -18.42 -11.77
C VAL A 563 26.40 -18.71 -10.59
N PHE A 564 26.52 -17.91 -9.55
CA PHE A 564 25.72 -18.07 -8.33
C PHE A 564 24.49 -17.15 -8.30
N ASP A 565 24.70 -15.85 -8.51
CA ASP A 565 23.65 -14.82 -8.36
C ASP A 565 23.58 -13.85 -9.55
N THR A 566 24.26 -14.16 -10.63
CA THR A 566 24.40 -13.28 -11.78
C THR A 566 23.37 -13.61 -12.88
N ARG A 567 22.75 -12.58 -13.42
CA ARG A 567 21.88 -12.64 -14.60
C ARG A 567 22.17 -11.47 -15.53
N LEU A 568 22.02 -11.67 -16.82
CA LEU A 568 21.99 -10.58 -17.76
C LEU A 568 20.71 -9.76 -17.54
N MET A 569 20.86 -8.46 -17.29
CA MET A 569 19.75 -7.55 -17.04
C MET A 569 19.04 -7.18 -18.35
N SER A 570 17.79 -6.80 -18.25
CA SER A 570 17.07 -6.22 -19.39
C SER A 570 17.69 -4.89 -19.76
N PHE A 571 17.95 -4.73 -21.05
CA PHE A 571 18.52 -3.49 -21.55
C PHE A 571 17.47 -2.38 -21.52
N ASP A 572 17.78 -1.25 -20.91
CA ASP A 572 16.93 -0.07 -20.82
C ASP A 572 17.76 1.22 -20.90
N TYR A 573 17.11 2.37 -20.71
CA TYR A 573 17.81 3.67 -20.78
C TYR A 573 18.92 3.80 -19.72
N TRP A 574 18.73 3.24 -18.52
CA TRP A 574 19.71 3.29 -17.44
C TRP A 574 20.94 2.40 -17.74
N GLN A 575 20.73 1.30 -18.45
CA GLN A 575 21.80 0.40 -18.89
C GLN A 575 22.76 1.05 -19.88
N LEU A 576 22.34 2.11 -20.56
CA LEU A 576 23.21 2.90 -21.44
C LEU A 576 24.43 3.47 -20.70
N PHE A 577 24.32 3.74 -19.40
CA PHE A 577 25.33 4.37 -18.56
C PHE A 577 25.86 3.43 -17.46
N SER A 578 25.58 2.14 -17.56
CA SER A 578 26.00 1.13 -16.58
C SER A 578 27.37 0.58 -16.92
N PRO A 579 28.26 0.40 -15.92
CA PRO A 579 29.56 -0.25 -16.13
C PRO A 579 29.45 -1.77 -16.30
N ASN A 580 28.27 -2.36 -16.08
CA ASN A 580 28.03 -3.79 -16.26
C ASN A 580 26.58 -4.05 -16.67
N GLN A 581 26.35 -4.97 -17.58
CA GLN A 581 25.00 -5.43 -17.97
C GLN A 581 24.53 -6.64 -17.15
N PHE A 582 25.38 -7.19 -16.30
CA PHE A 582 25.02 -8.28 -15.41
C PHE A 582 24.67 -7.78 -14.01
N SER A 583 23.67 -8.39 -13.39
CA SER A 583 23.50 -8.31 -11.95
C SER A 583 24.53 -9.18 -11.24
N GLY A 584 24.76 -8.94 -9.95
CA GLY A 584 25.70 -9.73 -9.16
C GLY A 584 27.18 -9.53 -9.56
N ALA A 585 28.05 -10.38 -9.04
CA ALA A 585 29.48 -10.23 -9.17
C ALA A 585 30.17 -11.30 -10.04
N ASP A 586 29.45 -12.37 -10.44
CA ASP A 586 30.09 -13.50 -11.14
C ASP A 586 30.54 -13.16 -12.57
N ARG A 587 29.91 -12.19 -13.19
CA ARG A 587 30.22 -11.74 -14.53
C ARG A 587 30.43 -10.23 -14.57
N GLN A 588 31.47 -9.82 -15.27
CA GLN A 588 31.75 -8.44 -15.65
C GLN A 588 31.90 -8.40 -17.16
N MET A 589 31.07 -7.61 -17.84
CA MET A 589 31.19 -7.45 -19.28
C MET A 589 32.54 -6.80 -19.64
N ASP A 590 33.10 -7.20 -20.78
CA ASP A 590 34.16 -6.47 -21.46
C ASP A 590 33.50 -5.31 -22.24
N ALA A 591 34.19 -4.18 -22.26
CA ALA A 591 33.66 -2.99 -22.90
C ALA A 591 34.78 -2.13 -23.49
N ASN A 592 34.56 -1.63 -24.66
CA ASN A 592 35.22 -0.50 -25.30
C ASN A 592 34.13 0.18 -26.12
N ASN A 593 33.41 1.08 -25.46
CA ASN A 593 32.18 1.62 -26.03
C ASN A 593 31.96 3.08 -25.65
N LEU A 594 31.24 3.77 -26.51
CA LEU A 594 30.75 5.13 -26.30
C LEU A 594 29.22 5.15 -26.36
N THR A 595 28.60 5.59 -25.30
CA THR A 595 27.17 5.91 -25.28
C THR A 595 27.01 7.37 -25.63
N ALA A 596 26.08 7.64 -26.55
CA ALA A 596 25.57 8.98 -26.82
C ALA A 596 24.08 9.04 -26.50
N ALA A 597 23.68 10.02 -25.74
CA ALA A 597 22.27 10.25 -25.40
C ALA A 597 21.94 11.74 -25.45
N LEU A 598 20.68 12.03 -25.75
CA LEU A 598 20.14 13.37 -25.78
C LEU A 598 18.80 13.37 -25.04
N THR A 599 18.66 14.25 -24.06
CA THR A 599 17.40 14.50 -23.35
C THR A 599 16.97 15.93 -23.58
N SER A 600 15.68 16.16 -23.79
CA SER A 600 15.05 17.48 -23.81
C SER A 600 13.85 17.47 -22.90
N ARG A 601 13.75 18.46 -22.01
CA ARG A 601 12.63 18.65 -21.10
C ARG A 601 11.95 19.97 -21.34
N LEU A 602 10.65 20.01 -21.09
CA LEU A 602 9.84 21.21 -21.10
C LEU A 602 9.30 21.41 -19.69
N LEU A 603 9.78 22.44 -19.01
CA LEU A 603 9.38 22.81 -17.65
C LEU A 603 8.43 24.01 -17.72
N ASP A 604 7.36 24.00 -16.96
CA ASP A 604 6.47 25.16 -16.85
C ASP A 604 7.05 26.26 -15.95
N GLU A 605 6.32 27.35 -15.76
CA GLU A 605 6.74 28.50 -14.93
C GLU A 605 7.00 28.14 -13.46
N ASN A 606 6.41 27.04 -12.96
CA ASN A 606 6.62 26.51 -11.61
C ASN A 606 7.77 25.48 -11.55
N GLY A 607 8.46 25.22 -12.65
CA GLY A 607 9.51 24.22 -12.75
C GLY A 607 9.01 22.77 -12.85
N VAL A 608 7.70 22.56 -13.06
CA VAL A 608 7.13 21.23 -13.24
C VAL A 608 7.41 20.73 -14.66
N GLU A 609 7.95 19.50 -14.76
CA GLU A 609 8.19 18.85 -16.04
C GLU A 609 6.86 18.50 -16.73
N ARG A 610 6.60 19.13 -17.86
CA ARG A 610 5.40 18.89 -18.70
C ARG A 610 5.67 17.92 -19.84
N MET A 611 6.88 17.89 -20.34
CA MET A 611 7.29 16.94 -21.37
C MET A 611 8.77 16.58 -21.20
N SER A 612 9.10 15.33 -21.44
CA SER A 612 10.48 14.87 -21.59
C SER A 612 10.62 13.89 -22.75
N VAL A 613 11.72 14.02 -23.47
CA VAL A 613 12.12 13.10 -24.54
C VAL A 613 13.58 12.74 -24.32
N SER A 614 13.89 11.46 -24.26
CA SER A 614 15.25 10.96 -24.17
C SER A 614 15.49 9.94 -25.26
N LEU A 615 16.65 10.00 -25.91
CA LEU A 615 17.10 9.04 -26.92
C LEU A 615 18.58 8.72 -26.67
N GLY A 616 18.93 7.45 -26.74
CA GLY A 616 20.32 7.04 -26.57
C GLY A 616 20.67 5.74 -27.28
N GLN A 617 21.96 5.56 -27.53
CA GLN A 617 22.53 4.38 -28.16
C GLN A 617 23.99 4.19 -27.70
N ILE A 618 24.44 2.94 -27.66
CA ILE A 618 25.85 2.58 -27.46
C ILE A 618 26.48 2.24 -28.81
N HIS A 619 27.63 2.81 -29.08
CA HIS A 619 28.54 2.41 -30.16
C HIS A 619 29.67 1.53 -29.55
N TYR A 620 29.85 0.32 -30.06
CA TYR A 620 30.86 -0.63 -29.62
C TYR A 620 32.06 -0.57 -30.54
N PHE A 621 33.21 -0.22 -30.01
CA PHE A 621 34.47 -0.19 -30.78
C PHE A 621 35.11 -1.59 -30.89
N SER A 622 34.67 -2.54 -30.06
CA SER A 622 35.10 -3.93 -30.09
C SER A 622 33.97 -4.87 -29.71
N PRO A 623 33.97 -6.12 -30.17
CA PRO A 623 32.99 -7.13 -29.75
C PRO A 623 33.00 -7.33 -28.24
N GLN A 624 31.83 -7.55 -27.67
CA GLN A 624 31.63 -7.88 -26.25
C GLN A 624 31.61 -9.40 -26.06
N ARG A 625 32.75 -9.98 -25.75
CA ARG A 625 32.96 -11.43 -25.74
C ARG A 625 32.28 -12.12 -24.58
N VAL A 626 32.16 -11.45 -23.41
CA VAL A 626 31.52 -12.02 -22.22
C VAL A 626 30.02 -12.07 -22.39
N VAL A 627 29.42 -11.09 -23.07
CA VAL A 627 27.99 -11.05 -23.39
C VAL A 627 27.68 -11.87 -24.64
N GLY A 628 28.68 -12.12 -25.49
CA GLY A 628 28.48 -12.79 -26.79
C GLY A 628 27.83 -11.89 -27.82
N ASN A 629 28.21 -10.61 -27.83
CA ASN A 629 27.67 -9.59 -28.73
C ASN A 629 28.76 -9.08 -29.68
N ASP A 630 28.60 -9.34 -30.98
CA ASP A 630 29.48 -8.91 -32.06
C ASP A 630 28.97 -7.67 -32.80
N TRP A 631 27.94 -7.02 -32.33
CA TRP A 631 27.32 -5.87 -32.99
C TRP A 631 28.14 -4.59 -32.78
N VAL A 632 28.04 -3.69 -33.75
CA VAL A 632 28.67 -2.37 -33.68
C VAL A 632 27.82 -1.38 -32.86
N HIS A 633 26.51 -1.59 -32.80
CA HIS A 633 25.59 -0.68 -32.12
C HIS A 633 24.60 -1.46 -31.25
N SER A 634 24.25 -0.87 -30.11
CA SER A 634 23.09 -1.35 -29.32
C SER A 634 21.78 -1.04 -30.03
N ALA A 635 20.68 -1.52 -29.46
CA ALA A 635 19.38 -0.98 -29.76
C ALA A 635 19.32 0.53 -29.45
N TYR A 636 18.56 1.29 -30.23
CA TYR A 636 18.15 2.64 -29.84
C TYR A 636 17.16 2.51 -28.69
N VAL A 637 17.34 3.33 -27.65
CA VAL A 637 16.44 3.42 -26.51
C VAL A 637 15.87 4.82 -26.46
N ALA A 638 14.55 4.90 -26.55
CA ALA A 638 13.81 6.15 -26.44
C ALA A 638 12.85 6.11 -25.25
N GLN A 639 12.73 7.24 -24.55
CA GLN A 639 11.74 7.47 -23.51
C GLN A 639 10.99 8.77 -23.81
N PHE A 640 9.71 8.75 -23.57
CA PHE A 640 8.83 9.89 -23.74
C PHE A 640 7.90 10.01 -22.56
N GLY A 641 7.89 11.17 -21.90
CA GLY A 641 6.98 11.56 -20.86
C GLY A 641 6.20 12.81 -21.26
N LEU A 642 4.90 12.84 -21.03
CA LEU A 642 4.05 14.00 -21.29
C LEU A 642 3.01 14.13 -20.18
N GLN A 643 3.01 15.27 -19.50
CA GLN A 643 1.96 15.69 -18.59
C GLN A 643 1.21 16.87 -19.23
N LEU A 644 0.24 16.54 -20.10
CA LEU A 644 -0.51 17.53 -20.87
C LEU A 644 -1.31 18.48 -19.97
N SER A 645 -1.77 17.98 -18.84
CA SER A 645 -2.44 18.74 -17.78
C SER A 645 -2.37 17.93 -16.48
N ASP A 646 -2.87 18.45 -15.38
CA ASP A 646 -2.96 17.71 -14.12
C ASP A 646 -3.88 16.48 -14.22
N ARG A 647 -4.67 16.38 -15.29
CA ARG A 647 -5.59 15.28 -15.57
C ARG A 647 -5.07 14.24 -16.54
N TRP A 648 -4.04 14.54 -17.34
CA TRP A 648 -3.53 13.64 -18.37
C TRP A 648 -2.04 13.44 -18.25
N ARG A 649 -1.63 12.18 -18.12
CA ARG A 649 -0.23 11.75 -18.14
C ARG A 649 -0.02 10.63 -19.14
N LEU A 650 1.03 10.74 -19.91
CA LEU A 650 1.47 9.73 -20.86
C LEU A 650 2.95 9.40 -20.60
N ASN A 651 3.26 8.12 -20.47
CA ASN A 651 4.64 7.61 -20.45
C ASN A 651 4.80 6.57 -21.54
N SER A 652 5.94 6.58 -22.21
CA SER A 652 6.27 5.60 -23.23
C SER A 652 7.75 5.30 -23.22
N SER A 653 8.11 4.04 -23.43
CA SER A 653 9.48 3.63 -23.73
C SER A 653 9.51 2.77 -24.97
N TYR A 654 10.60 2.86 -25.73
CA TYR A 654 10.73 2.13 -26.99
C TYR A 654 12.16 1.73 -27.24
N GLN A 655 12.36 0.50 -27.66
CA GLN A 655 13.67 -0.02 -28.05
C GLN A 655 13.58 -0.65 -29.43
N TRP A 656 14.46 -0.22 -30.29
CA TRP A 656 14.57 -0.75 -31.65
C TRP A 656 16.01 -1.11 -31.97
N SER A 657 16.22 -2.35 -32.38
CA SER A 657 17.54 -2.84 -32.77
C SER A 657 17.81 -2.60 -34.26
N PRO A 658 18.84 -1.81 -34.63
CA PRO A 658 19.24 -1.64 -36.03
C PRO A 658 19.83 -2.94 -36.61
N ASN A 659 20.36 -3.81 -35.76
CA ASN A 659 21.00 -5.05 -36.17
C ASN A 659 19.99 -6.12 -36.64
N THR A 660 18.91 -6.26 -35.87
CA THR A 660 17.81 -7.20 -36.18
C THR A 660 16.69 -6.53 -36.98
N ARG A 661 16.68 -5.18 -37.06
CA ARG A 661 15.61 -4.36 -37.63
C ARG A 661 14.25 -4.63 -36.99
N MET A 662 14.26 -4.97 -35.71
CA MET A 662 13.05 -5.32 -34.95
C MET A 662 12.92 -4.49 -33.67
N THR A 663 11.69 -4.33 -33.21
CA THR A 663 11.41 -3.82 -31.87
C THR A 663 11.74 -4.91 -30.86
N GLU A 664 12.56 -4.56 -29.86
CA GLU A 664 12.94 -5.46 -28.78
C GLU A 664 12.01 -5.30 -27.57
N MET A 665 11.67 -4.05 -27.25
CA MET A 665 10.79 -3.72 -26.13
C MET A 665 9.99 -2.44 -26.45
N GLY A 666 8.80 -2.35 -25.91
CA GLY A 666 7.97 -1.15 -25.98
C GLY A 666 6.98 -1.11 -24.82
N SER A 667 6.78 0.05 -24.25
CA SER A 667 5.72 0.31 -23.31
C SER A 667 5.02 1.63 -23.63
N PHE A 668 3.74 1.66 -23.32
CA PHE A 668 2.89 2.84 -23.46
C PHE A 668 1.90 2.82 -22.30
N GLU A 669 1.81 3.92 -21.57
CA GLU A 669 0.92 4.10 -20.43
C GLU A 669 0.25 5.46 -20.52
N LEU A 670 -1.05 5.47 -20.63
CA LEU A 670 -1.89 6.67 -20.63
C LEU A 670 -2.78 6.64 -19.40
N GLN A 671 -2.69 7.67 -18.60
CA GLN A 671 -3.51 7.88 -17.41
C GLN A 671 -4.36 9.14 -17.55
N ARG A 672 -5.63 9.04 -17.20
CA ARG A 672 -6.57 10.15 -17.15
C ARG A 672 -7.27 10.21 -15.80
N ARG A 673 -7.23 11.35 -15.14
CA ARG A 673 -8.11 11.63 -13.99
C ARG A 673 -9.49 12.06 -14.46
N VAL A 674 -10.53 11.51 -13.86
CA VAL A 674 -11.95 11.75 -14.17
C VAL A 674 -12.64 12.28 -12.92
N GLY A 675 -13.02 13.57 -12.93
CA GLY A 675 -13.46 14.23 -11.69
C GLY A 675 -12.34 14.31 -10.66
N ASP A 676 -12.71 14.29 -9.41
CA ASP A 676 -11.77 14.36 -8.28
C ASP A 676 -11.29 12.97 -7.84
N ASP A 677 -12.13 11.94 -7.98
CA ASP A 677 -11.90 10.60 -7.45
C ASP A 677 -11.74 9.51 -8.54
N GLY A 678 -11.91 9.87 -9.81
CA GLY A 678 -11.86 8.91 -10.90
C GLY A 678 -10.49 8.85 -11.57
N ILE A 679 -10.13 7.66 -12.06
CA ILE A 679 -8.91 7.43 -12.79
C ILE A 679 -9.14 6.36 -13.87
N LEU A 680 -8.61 6.57 -15.06
CA LEU A 680 -8.60 5.62 -16.15
C LEU A 680 -7.18 5.45 -16.65
N ASN A 681 -6.73 4.22 -16.80
CA ASN A 681 -5.42 3.85 -17.30
C ASN A 681 -5.56 2.94 -18.51
N VAL A 682 -4.73 3.19 -19.52
CA VAL A 682 -4.54 2.31 -20.66
C VAL A 682 -3.06 2.02 -20.77
N SER A 683 -2.70 0.75 -20.86
CA SER A 683 -1.32 0.32 -20.96
C SER A 683 -1.11 -0.65 -22.11
N TYR A 684 0.08 -0.63 -22.66
CA TYR A 684 0.57 -1.61 -23.63
C TYR A 684 2.01 -1.94 -23.27
N HIS A 685 2.32 -3.24 -23.16
CA HIS A 685 3.65 -3.74 -22.87
C HIS A 685 4.04 -4.78 -23.93
N TYR A 686 5.18 -4.58 -24.53
CA TYR A 686 5.74 -5.48 -25.51
C TYR A 686 7.19 -5.83 -25.15
N ARG A 687 7.51 -7.08 -25.19
CA ARG A 687 8.89 -7.60 -25.15
C ARG A 687 9.00 -8.75 -26.13
N ARG A 688 9.89 -8.64 -27.07
CA ARG A 688 10.07 -9.59 -28.15
C ARG A 688 10.20 -11.03 -27.64
N ASN A 689 9.42 -11.95 -28.20
CA ASN A 689 9.36 -13.38 -27.88
C ASN A 689 9.01 -13.71 -26.41
N LEU A 690 8.56 -12.74 -25.61
CA LEU A 690 8.28 -12.96 -24.21
C LEU A 690 6.91 -12.43 -23.80
N LEU A 691 6.53 -11.23 -24.17
CA LEU A 691 5.33 -10.56 -23.70
C LEU A 691 4.75 -9.62 -24.75
N GLU A 692 3.45 -9.72 -24.96
CA GLU A 692 2.67 -8.67 -25.60
C GLU A 692 1.32 -8.58 -24.89
N GLN A 693 1.07 -7.46 -24.21
CA GLN A 693 -0.07 -7.32 -23.32
C GLN A 693 -0.70 -5.93 -23.45
N TYR A 694 -2.03 -5.90 -23.50
CA TYR A 694 -2.84 -4.70 -23.34
C TYR A 694 -3.44 -4.66 -21.94
N GLY A 695 -3.49 -3.48 -21.34
CA GLY A 695 -4.12 -3.26 -20.05
C GLY A 695 -5.10 -2.08 -20.11
N VAL A 696 -6.26 -2.25 -19.48
CA VAL A 696 -7.20 -1.16 -19.19
C VAL A 696 -7.61 -1.30 -17.75
N SER A 697 -7.44 -0.25 -16.95
CA SER A 697 -7.89 -0.25 -15.56
C SER A 697 -8.41 1.11 -15.13
N GLY A 698 -9.26 1.15 -14.12
CA GLY A 698 -9.72 2.44 -13.62
C GLY A 698 -10.81 2.37 -12.58
N VAL A 699 -11.07 3.55 -12.03
CA VAL A 699 -12.20 3.88 -11.17
C VAL A 699 -13.00 4.96 -11.87
N TYR A 700 -14.28 4.72 -12.05
CA TYR A 700 -15.17 5.68 -12.68
C TYR A 700 -16.29 6.09 -11.70
N PRO A 701 -16.36 7.35 -11.26
CA PRO A 701 -17.43 7.83 -10.42
C PRO A 701 -18.74 7.95 -11.22
N LEU A 702 -19.75 7.16 -10.85
CA LEU A 702 -21.10 7.25 -11.42
C LEU A 702 -21.91 8.36 -10.75
N SER A 703 -21.65 8.57 -9.47
CA SER A 703 -22.24 9.62 -8.63
C SER A 703 -21.35 9.84 -7.41
N ASP A 704 -21.69 10.77 -6.54
CA ASP A 704 -20.98 11.03 -5.28
C ASP A 704 -20.85 9.80 -4.36
N ARG A 705 -21.67 8.75 -4.59
CA ARG A 705 -21.72 7.55 -3.76
C ARG A 705 -21.37 6.26 -4.49
N TRP A 706 -21.51 6.23 -5.79
CA TRP A 706 -21.29 5.02 -6.58
C TRP A 706 -20.07 5.16 -7.47
N ARG A 707 -19.19 4.18 -7.41
CA ARG A 707 -18.02 4.06 -8.27
C ARG A 707 -18.00 2.69 -8.93
N LEU A 708 -17.66 2.66 -10.21
CA LEU A 708 -17.29 1.45 -10.90
C LEU A 708 -15.77 1.28 -10.81
N VAL A 709 -15.33 0.06 -10.56
CA VAL A 709 -13.90 -0.30 -10.59
C VAL A 709 -13.71 -1.43 -11.59
N GLY A 710 -12.60 -1.41 -12.29
CA GLY A 710 -12.31 -2.48 -13.23
C GLY A 710 -10.86 -2.47 -13.68
N ALA A 711 -10.35 -3.66 -14.00
CA ALA A 711 -9.03 -3.86 -14.57
C ALA A 711 -9.06 -5.07 -15.48
N VAL A 712 -8.45 -4.97 -16.67
CA VAL A 712 -8.28 -6.08 -17.60
C VAL A 712 -6.86 -6.03 -18.13
N ALA A 713 -6.15 -7.16 -18.03
CA ALA A 713 -4.87 -7.39 -18.66
C ALA A 713 -5.03 -8.54 -19.69
N TRP A 714 -4.78 -8.26 -20.95
CA TRP A 714 -4.95 -9.20 -22.07
C TRP A 714 -3.62 -9.60 -22.67
N SER A 715 -3.30 -10.89 -22.66
CA SER A 715 -2.13 -11.46 -23.35
C SER A 715 -2.45 -11.72 -24.81
N VAL A 716 -1.67 -11.12 -25.71
CA VAL A 716 -1.82 -11.32 -27.15
C VAL A 716 -1.32 -12.71 -27.58
N PRO A 717 -0.15 -13.18 -27.12
CA PRO A 717 0.35 -14.50 -27.46
C PRO A 717 -0.58 -15.64 -27.01
N ASP A 718 -1.19 -15.48 -25.83
CA ASP A 718 -2.06 -16.52 -25.28
C ASP A 718 -3.52 -16.40 -25.78
N GLY A 719 -3.90 -15.24 -26.33
CA GLY A 719 -5.24 -14.99 -26.87
C GLY A 719 -6.35 -14.87 -25.80
N HIS A 720 -6.00 -14.58 -24.55
CA HIS A 720 -6.97 -14.44 -23.47
C HIS A 720 -6.52 -13.39 -22.41
N SER A 721 -7.45 -13.02 -21.52
CA SER A 721 -7.12 -12.17 -20.37
C SER A 721 -6.25 -12.94 -19.37
N VAL A 722 -5.19 -12.32 -18.91
CA VAL A 722 -4.36 -12.82 -17.78
C VAL A 722 -5.09 -12.56 -16.47
N GLU A 723 -5.66 -11.38 -16.35
CA GLU A 723 -6.46 -10.96 -15.21
C GLU A 723 -7.59 -10.05 -15.70
N ALA A 724 -8.77 -10.22 -15.14
CA ALA A 724 -9.90 -9.33 -15.31
C ALA A 724 -10.59 -9.16 -13.96
N ALA A 725 -10.77 -7.94 -13.52
CA ALA A 725 -11.54 -7.59 -12.32
C ALA A 725 -12.61 -6.57 -12.69
N ALA A 726 -13.81 -6.73 -12.15
CA ALA A 726 -14.89 -5.78 -12.31
C ALA A 726 -15.67 -5.67 -10.99
N GLY A 727 -16.05 -4.48 -10.62
CA GLY A 727 -16.76 -4.30 -9.37
C GLY A 727 -17.48 -2.97 -9.25
N VAL A 728 -18.26 -2.89 -8.19
CA VAL A 728 -18.98 -1.69 -7.79
C VAL A 728 -18.64 -1.35 -6.35
N GLN A 729 -18.46 -0.08 -6.11
CA GLN A 729 -18.28 0.47 -4.77
C GLN A 729 -19.41 1.46 -4.50
N TYR A 730 -20.03 1.31 -3.35
CA TYR A 730 -20.96 2.27 -2.78
C TYR A 730 -20.32 2.86 -1.54
N ASP A 731 -20.20 4.16 -1.50
CA ASP A 731 -19.63 4.89 -0.38
C ASP A 731 -20.62 5.95 0.10
N SER A 732 -21.05 5.83 1.34
CA SER A 732 -21.88 6.83 2.00
C SER A 732 -21.19 7.33 3.26
N CYS A 733 -21.82 8.27 3.94
CA CYS A 733 -21.31 8.83 5.18
C CYS A 733 -20.93 7.79 6.25
N CYS A 734 -21.67 6.69 6.33
CA CYS A 734 -21.55 5.73 7.42
C CYS A 734 -21.40 4.28 6.98
N VAL A 735 -21.49 4.00 5.68
CA VAL A 735 -21.35 2.65 5.12
C VAL A 735 -20.57 2.72 3.83
N ALA A 736 -19.61 1.82 3.67
CA ALA A 736 -19.08 1.48 2.37
C ALA A 736 -19.36 0.01 2.06
N LEU A 737 -19.82 -0.26 0.83
CA LEU A 737 -20.07 -1.60 0.29
C LEU A 737 -19.20 -1.76 -0.94
N ARG A 738 -18.51 -2.90 -1.04
CA ARG A 738 -17.67 -3.23 -2.17
C ARG A 738 -17.97 -4.62 -2.63
N LEU A 739 -18.19 -4.78 -3.91
CA LEU A 739 -18.39 -6.06 -4.58
C LEU A 739 -17.45 -6.10 -5.78
N VAL A 740 -16.55 -7.07 -5.81
CA VAL A 740 -15.59 -7.26 -6.89
C VAL A 740 -15.61 -8.71 -7.33
N GLU A 741 -15.80 -8.93 -8.62
CA GLU A 741 -15.54 -10.19 -9.28
C GLU A 741 -14.16 -10.13 -9.92
N ARG A 742 -13.38 -11.18 -9.76
CA ARG A 742 -12.05 -11.34 -10.34
C ARG A 742 -11.93 -12.68 -11.05
N ASN A 743 -11.44 -12.65 -12.29
CA ASN A 743 -11.05 -13.81 -13.07
C ASN A 743 -9.57 -13.66 -13.42
N TYR A 744 -8.75 -14.62 -13.08
CA TYR A 744 -7.31 -14.52 -13.30
C TYR A 744 -6.69 -15.88 -13.60
N VAL A 745 -5.53 -15.84 -14.25
CA VAL A 745 -4.72 -17.02 -14.55
C VAL A 745 -3.75 -17.21 -13.40
N LYS A 746 -3.90 -18.29 -12.63
CA LYS A 746 -2.96 -18.66 -11.56
C LYS A 746 -1.59 -19.02 -12.12
N GLN A 747 -1.57 -19.50 -13.35
CA GLN A 747 -0.34 -19.90 -14.02
C GLN A 747 -0.46 -19.76 -15.54
N SER A 748 0.49 -19.05 -16.13
CA SER A 748 0.65 -19.00 -17.58
C SER A 748 1.53 -20.16 -18.03
N GLY A 749 1.23 -20.69 -19.24
CA GLY A 749 1.93 -21.87 -19.81
C GLY A 749 3.42 -21.72 -20.09
N TYR A 750 4.08 -20.65 -19.66
CA TYR A 750 5.51 -20.46 -19.87
C TYR A 750 6.31 -21.33 -18.88
N GLY A 751 6.96 -22.35 -19.40
CA GLY A 751 7.76 -23.31 -18.62
C GLY A 751 6.98 -24.50 -18.08
N LEU A 752 5.72 -24.66 -18.45
CA LEU A 752 4.94 -25.85 -18.14
C LEU A 752 5.14 -26.97 -19.15
N PRO A 753 4.95 -28.26 -18.76
CA PRO A 753 4.83 -29.34 -19.73
C PRO A 753 3.74 -29.07 -20.74
N ALA A 754 3.98 -29.40 -22.00
CA ALA A 754 2.98 -29.28 -23.06
C ALA A 754 1.71 -30.05 -22.68
N GLY A 755 0.57 -29.34 -22.58
CA GLY A 755 -0.72 -29.93 -22.18
C GLY A 755 -1.26 -29.49 -20.82
N SER A 756 -0.46 -28.84 -19.96
CA SER A 756 -0.95 -28.16 -18.78
C SER A 756 -1.57 -26.84 -19.19
N GLY A 757 -2.88 -26.81 -19.41
CA GLY A 757 -3.61 -25.60 -19.79
C GLY A 757 -3.51 -24.50 -18.73
N ASN A 758 -3.75 -23.26 -19.14
CA ASN A 758 -3.86 -22.12 -18.24
C ASN A 758 -4.96 -22.37 -17.19
N GLN A 759 -4.55 -22.63 -15.96
CA GLN A 759 -5.51 -22.78 -14.87
C GLN A 759 -6.02 -21.41 -14.46
N ARG A 760 -7.31 -21.21 -14.62
CA ARG A 760 -8.01 -19.98 -14.25
C ARG A 760 -8.74 -20.17 -12.93
N ASP A 761 -8.86 -19.10 -12.18
CA ASP A 761 -9.69 -19.04 -10.99
C ASP A 761 -10.64 -17.85 -11.08
N ASN A 762 -11.80 -18.02 -10.45
CA ASN A 762 -12.80 -16.98 -10.30
C ASN A 762 -13.00 -16.73 -8.81
N ALA A 763 -12.95 -15.47 -8.40
CA ALA A 763 -13.21 -15.06 -7.03
C ALA A 763 -14.27 -13.94 -7.03
N ILE A 764 -15.23 -14.05 -6.14
CA ILE A 764 -16.17 -12.98 -5.81
C ILE A 764 -15.89 -12.57 -4.38
N MET A 765 -15.60 -11.29 -4.20
CA MET A 765 -15.28 -10.70 -2.92
C MET A 765 -16.34 -9.66 -2.57
N PHE A 766 -16.84 -9.73 -1.33
CA PHE A 766 -17.80 -8.79 -0.82
C PHE A 766 -17.33 -8.25 0.52
N GLU A 767 -17.32 -6.93 0.65
CA GLU A 767 -16.90 -6.22 1.85
C GLU A 767 -17.95 -5.20 2.26
N ILE A 768 -18.25 -5.16 3.56
CA ILE A 768 -19.09 -4.14 4.19
C ILE A 768 -18.26 -3.45 5.25
N VAL A 769 -18.19 -2.12 5.18
CA VAL A 769 -17.52 -1.28 6.17
C VAL A 769 -18.53 -0.36 6.83
N PHE A 770 -18.71 -0.50 8.14
CA PHE A 770 -19.51 0.43 8.95
C PHE A 770 -18.57 1.52 9.49
N LYS A 771 -18.55 2.66 8.82
CA LYS A 771 -17.66 3.77 9.18
C LYS A 771 -17.95 4.24 10.61
N GLY A 772 -16.91 4.44 11.40
CA GLY A 772 -17.01 4.86 12.81
C GLY A 772 -17.17 3.74 13.83
N LEU A 773 -17.24 2.48 13.40
CA LEU A 773 -17.15 1.32 14.32
C LEU A 773 -15.75 0.66 14.28
N GLY A 774 -14.83 1.15 13.46
CA GLY A 774 -13.50 0.59 13.21
C GLY A 774 -13.28 0.31 11.72
N SER A 775 -12.06 -0.02 11.30
CA SER A 775 -11.75 -0.42 9.93
C SER A 775 -11.68 -1.93 9.81
N SER A 776 -12.31 -2.50 8.79
CA SER A 776 -12.15 -3.90 8.42
C SER A 776 -10.90 -4.09 7.54
N GLY A 777 -10.48 -5.34 7.38
CA GLY A 777 -9.34 -5.69 6.53
C GLY A 777 -9.48 -5.14 5.12
N HIS A 778 -8.36 -4.65 4.57
CA HIS A 778 -8.28 -3.93 3.30
C HIS A 778 -8.03 -4.87 2.10
N GLN A 779 -8.64 -6.06 2.05
CA GLN A 779 -8.36 -7.03 0.98
C GLN A 779 -8.73 -6.51 -0.40
N ILE A 780 -9.91 -5.90 -0.54
CA ILE A 780 -10.35 -5.33 -1.83
C ILE A 780 -9.53 -4.09 -2.16
N ASP A 781 -9.22 -3.23 -1.19
CA ASP A 781 -8.39 -2.05 -1.44
C ASP A 781 -6.99 -2.43 -1.93
N SER A 782 -6.35 -3.43 -1.30
CA SER A 782 -5.02 -3.90 -1.73
C SER A 782 -5.02 -4.50 -3.14
N LEU A 783 -6.08 -5.22 -3.51
CA LEU A 783 -6.29 -5.70 -4.87
C LEU A 783 -6.40 -4.54 -5.86
N LEU A 784 -7.24 -3.56 -5.57
CA LEU A 784 -7.48 -2.42 -6.45
C LEU A 784 -6.25 -1.51 -6.56
N GLN A 785 -5.50 -1.30 -5.46
CA GLN A 785 -4.23 -0.57 -5.48
C GLN A 785 -3.17 -1.23 -6.35
N ARG A 786 -3.16 -2.56 -6.39
CA ARG A 786 -2.26 -3.32 -7.25
C ARG A 786 -2.67 -3.24 -8.72
N ASP A 787 -3.96 -3.37 -9.03
CA ASP A 787 -4.46 -3.54 -10.39
C ASP A 787 -4.78 -2.21 -11.07
N ILE A 788 -4.98 -1.14 -10.30
CA ILE A 788 -5.32 0.19 -10.82
C ILE A 788 -4.24 1.20 -10.39
N LEU A 789 -3.40 1.57 -11.33
CA LEU A 789 -2.35 2.56 -11.09
C LEU A 789 -2.95 3.90 -10.62
N GLY A 790 -2.54 4.35 -9.43
CA GLY A 790 -3.01 5.61 -8.85
C GLY A 790 -4.34 5.51 -8.10
N TYR A 791 -4.86 4.33 -7.82
CA TYR A 791 -5.97 4.12 -6.90
C TYR A 791 -5.57 4.57 -5.48
N GLN A 792 -6.44 5.37 -4.83
CA GLN A 792 -6.26 5.91 -3.48
C GLN A 792 -7.45 5.59 -2.59
#